data_d35d8ed42f5bcbb3fdb28bfef78b1868
#
_entry.id   d35d8ed42f5bcbb3fdb28bfef78b1868
#
_cell.length_a   1.000
_cell.length_b   1.000
_cell.length_c   1.000
_cell.angle_alpha   90.00
_cell.angle_beta   90.00
_cell.angle_gamma   90.00
#
_symmetry.space_group_name_H-M   'P 1'
#
loop_
_entity.id
_entity.type
_entity.pdbx_description
1 polymer ?
#
loop_
_entity_poly.entity_id
_entity_poly.type
_entity_poly.pdbx_seq_one_letter_code
_entity_poly.pdbx_strand_id
1 'polypeptide(L)'
;MLIKKLFEPIQIGPVGLPNRVVMTAMHLNYSPNGEVNDQFINFYEARAAGGAGLIIVGGAEINDQAAGIDLMLSIKDDRNIPGLRSFTDRIHEYETKVAIQLYMAGAYSFCSLKGLPILAPSEFTSYFTRQKTTPMTLDDIERVQHDFVEATRRAKEAGFDAVEVIASAGYLICQFLSPKTNKREDQYGGSLENRMRFGLETISRVREAAGPDMAVIVRVAGNDFVPGSHTNKESRVFAAAAQNAGADCINVTGGWHESRVPQITMDLPHAGYVYLAGGIKENVSVPVVGCNRINDPYVAEEVLKEGVADLVGVARGLIADPDFVNKAKSGKSDEIRRCVACNQKCFDHVFALQPVGCLVNPRAGKESKTVIKPTENRKKIVVAGAGPAGCEFALRAAERGHKVILCDQESEIGGQVYWAANATKKTDFHYILDYYKAVLPRRGVETRLQTEVTSDMIATEKPDMVVVATGAAPFKPPIEAVEAPYVYQSWDVLKGNAQTGKNVVIVGGGSVGLETAIFLAEKGTISPQQLYFLTVHQAETQETLRELALKGIKNVTVIEMTRRMGQDVGPSTRWVIMKELELRGVKLVTQAKMKEIHEKQVIYTGQDGVDVSIVADSVVLAMGSRPENSLAKALELSGVEVHVIGDAKRCGRIGNAIDDGFALGTTV
;
A
#
# COMPACT_ATOMS: atom_id res chain seq x y z
N MET A 1 20.95 -15.38 2.66
CA MET A 1 20.38 -16.27 1.60
C MET A 1 20.83 -15.75 0.26
N LEU A 2 21.24 -16.63 -0.70
CA LEU A 2 21.58 -16.22 -2.05
C LEU A 2 20.32 -16.20 -2.92
N ILE A 3 20.03 -15.07 -3.56
CA ILE A 3 18.90 -14.91 -4.49
C ILE A 3 19.35 -15.39 -5.87
N LYS A 4 18.74 -16.43 -6.40
CA LYS A 4 19.09 -17.03 -7.70
C LYS A 4 17.84 -17.28 -8.55
N LYS A 5 16.85 -17.98 -7.99
CA LYS A 5 15.67 -18.43 -8.74
C LYS A 5 14.83 -17.27 -9.25
N LEU A 6 14.83 -16.16 -8.50
CA LEU A 6 14.17 -14.92 -8.91
C LEU A 6 14.65 -14.40 -10.27
N PHE A 7 15.92 -14.65 -10.63
CA PHE A 7 16.55 -14.14 -11.84
C PHE A 7 16.66 -15.19 -12.97
N GLU A 8 16.13 -16.40 -12.74
CA GLU A 8 16.05 -17.40 -13.81
C GLU A 8 14.97 -17.03 -14.82
N PRO A 9 15.25 -17.18 -16.14
CA PRO A 9 14.25 -16.94 -17.17
C PRO A 9 13.09 -17.94 -17.05
N ILE A 10 11.94 -17.58 -17.62
CA ILE A 10 10.76 -18.44 -17.68
C ILE A 10 9.92 -18.11 -18.92
N GLN A 11 9.16 -19.09 -19.41
CA GLN A 11 8.29 -18.96 -20.57
C GLN A 11 6.82 -18.84 -20.13
N ILE A 12 6.07 -17.90 -20.73
CA ILE A 12 4.62 -17.77 -20.64
C ILE A 12 4.05 -17.87 -22.05
N GLY A 13 3.49 -19.03 -22.43
CA GLY A 13 3.08 -19.27 -23.80
C GLY A 13 4.23 -18.98 -24.79
N PRO A 14 4.04 -18.10 -25.78
CA PRO A 14 5.09 -17.73 -26.74
C PRO A 14 6.11 -16.72 -26.16
N VAL A 15 5.91 -16.17 -24.98
CA VAL A 15 6.67 -15.03 -24.46
C VAL A 15 7.72 -15.46 -23.44
N GLY A 16 9.01 -15.27 -23.75
CA GLY A 16 10.13 -15.50 -22.83
C GLY A 16 10.37 -14.30 -21.92
N LEU A 17 10.42 -14.52 -20.61
CA LEU A 17 10.74 -13.50 -19.61
C LEU A 17 12.19 -13.64 -19.12
N PRO A 18 12.94 -12.53 -18.93
CA PRO A 18 14.33 -12.58 -18.47
C PRO A 18 14.48 -12.95 -16.99
N ASN A 19 13.42 -12.85 -16.21
CA ASN A 19 13.36 -13.18 -14.79
C ASN A 19 11.91 -13.40 -14.34
N ARG A 20 11.72 -13.76 -13.06
CA ARG A 20 10.43 -14.16 -12.49
C ARG A 20 9.67 -13.04 -11.77
N VAL A 21 10.06 -11.78 -11.94
CA VAL A 21 9.40 -10.63 -11.31
C VAL A 21 8.36 -10.03 -12.25
N VAL A 22 7.11 -10.03 -11.80
CA VAL A 22 5.96 -9.46 -12.52
C VAL A 22 5.48 -8.21 -11.80
N MET A 23 5.53 -7.05 -12.45
CA MET A 23 4.79 -5.88 -12.01
C MET A 23 3.32 -6.06 -12.36
N THR A 24 2.50 -6.45 -11.40
CA THR A 24 1.07 -6.69 -11.64
C THR A 24 0.30 -5.39 -11.86
N ALA A 25 -0.79 -5.47 -12.63
CA ALA A 25 -1.62 -4.33 -12.98
C ALA A 25 -2.08 -3.52 -11.75
N MET A 26 -1.97 -2.21 -11.85
CA MET A 26 -2.37 -1.23 -10.85
C MET A 26 -3.03 -0.02 -11.50
N HIS A 27 -4.12 0.44 -10.91
CA HIS A 27 -4.75 1.69 -11.30
C HIS A 27 -3.90 2.87 -10.77
N LEU A 28 -3.42 3.75 -11.65
CA LEU A 28 -2.46 4.81 -11.31
C LEU A 28 -3.03 6.23 -11.34
N ASN A 29 -4.18 6.44 -11.99
CA ASN A 29 -4.73 7.76 -12.30
C ASN A 29 -3.75 8.64 -13.12
N TYR A 30 -3.01 8.04 -14.07
CA TYR A 30 -2.05 8.75 -14.93
C TYR A 30 -2.55 8.94 -16.36
N SER A 31 -3.75 8.50 -16.69
CA SER A 31 -4.29 8.49 -18.06
C SER A 31 -5.52 9.40 -18.17
N PRO A 32 -5.39 10.74 -18.09
CA PRO A 32 -6.51 11.63 -18.34
C PRO A 32 -7.15 11.32 -19.71
N ASN A 33 -8.48 11.26 -19.76
CA ASN A 33 -9.27 10.87 -20.95
C ASN A 33 -8.95 9.46 -21.50
N GLY A 34 -8.32 8.60 -20.69
CA GLY A 34 -7.92 7.26 -21.09
C GLY A 34 -6.63 7.18 -21.93
N GLU A 35 -5.94 8.27 -22.10
CA GLU A 35 -4.81 8.38 -23.01
C GLU A 35 -3.45 8.13 -22.30
N VAL A 36 -2.49 7.62 -23.07
CA VAL A 36 -1.09 7.52 -22.68
C VAL A 36 -0.45 8.91 -22.77
N ASN A 37 0.37 9.25 -21.75
CA ASN A 37 1.14 10.49 -21.71
C ASN A 37 2.54 10.25 -21.13
N ASP A 38 3.38 11.29 -21.11
CA ASP A 38 4.76 11.19 -20.63
C ASP A 38 4.88 10.69 -19.19
N GLN A 39 3.95 11.08 -18.29
CA GLN A 39 3.96 10.59 -16.91
C GLN A 39 3.76 9.08 -16.84
N PHE A 40 2.82 8.57 -17.63
CA PHE A 40 2.54 7.14 -17.76
C PHE A 40 3.76 6.39 -18.31
N ILE A 41 4.32 6.85 -19.44
CA ILE A 41 5.48 6.23 -20.07
C ILE A 41 6.68 6.22 -19.12
N ASN A 42 7.10 7.37 -18.60
CA ASN A 42 8.28 7.51 -17.73
C ASN A 42 8.17 6.68 -16.44
N PHE A 43 6.95 6.53 -15.89
CA PHE A 43 6.71 5.69 -14.73
C PHE A 43 7.04 4.24 -15.02
N TYR A 44 6.52 3.67 -16.09
CA TYR A 44 6.76 2.25 -16.44
C TYR A 44 8.15 2.02 -17.01
N GLU A 45 8.68 2.96 -17.80
CA GLU A 45 10.06 2.91 -18.31
C GLU A 45 11.08 2.78 -17.18
N ALA A 46 10.91 3.55 -16.09
CA ALA A 46 11.81 3.44 -14.94
C ALA A 46 11.81 2.02 -14.32
N ARG A 47 10.71 1.26 -14.41
CA ARG A 47 10.60 -0.13 -13.91
C ARG A 47 11.16 -1.13 -14.91
N ALA A 48 11.04 -0.86 -16.20
CA ALA A 48 11.68 -1.63 -17.25
C ALA A 48 13.21 -1.49 -17.15
N ALA A 49 13.72 -0.27 -17.08
CA ALA A 49 15.13 0.02 -16.83
C ALA A 49 15.63 -0.61 -15.51
N GLY A 50 14.75 -0.70 -14.49
CA GLY A 50 14.99 -1.35 -13.20
C GLY A 50 14.99 -2.87 -13.25
N GLY A 51 14.75 -3.49 -14.42
CA GLY A 51 14.90 -4.92 -14.68
C GLY A 51 13.68 -5.77 -14.39
N ALA A 52 12.45 -5.22 -14.28
CA ALA A 52 11.24 -6.03 -14.17
C ALA A 52 11.11 -7.01 -15.35
N GLY A 53 10.77 -8.29 -15.09
CA GLY A 53 10.66 -9.30 -16.14
C GLY A 53 9.43 -9.11 -17.03
N LEU A 54 8.30 -8.80 -16.38
CA LEU A 54 7.03 -8.49 -17.04
C LEU A 54 6.36 -7.30 -16.34
N ILE A 55 5.86 -6.37 -17.12
CA ILE A 55 5.02 -5.28 -16.65
C ILE A 55 3.60 -5.48 -17.20
N ILE A 56 2.62 -5.59 -16.31
CA ILE A 56 1.19 -5.61 -16.67
C ILE A 56 0.61 -4.24 -16.37
N VAL A 57 0.23 -3.48 -17.39
CA VAL A 57 -0.36 -2.17 -17.24
C VAL A 57 -1.89 -2.26 -17.10
N GLY A 58 -2.48 -1.28 -16.47
CA GLY A 58 -3.94 -1.16 -16.43
C GLY A 58 -4.53 -1.30 -15.03
N GLY A 59 -5.87 -1.67 -14.87
CA GLY A 59 -6.77 -2.11 -15.99
C GLY A 59 -7.02 -1.03 -17.05
N ALA A 60 -7.14 -1.47 -18.25
CA ALA A 60 -7.54 -0.64 -19.37
C ALA A 60 -9.02 -0.89 -19.72
N GLU A 61 -9.83 0.15 -19.75
CA GLU A 61 -11.26 0.02 -20.07
C GLU A 61 -11.49 -0.40 -21.53
N ILE A 62 -12.30 -1.46 -21.72
CA ILE A 62 -12.58 -2.05 -23.03
C ILE A 62 -13.80 -1.40 -23.73
N ASN A 63 -14.63 -0.69 -22.98
CA ASN A 63 -15.81 0.04 -23.48
C ASN A 63 -16.22 1.16 -22.50
N ASP A 64 -17.24 1.95 -22.83
CA ASP A 64 -17.71 3.07 -22.02
C ASP A 64 -18.37 2.68 -20.69
N GLN A 65 -18.77 1.41 -20.54
CA GLN A 65 -19.36 0.87 -19.30
C GLN A 65 -18.30 0.23 -18.38
N ALA A 66 -17.05 0.11 -18.83
CA ALA A 66 -16.02 -0.65 -18.13
C ALA A 66 -15.61 0.00 -16.80
N ALA A 67 -15.33 1.29 -16.77
CA ALA A 67 -14.88 1.98 -15.55
C ALA A 67 -15.71 3.21 -15.21
N GLY A 68 -15.96 4.07 -16.19
CA GLY A 68 -16.68 5.33 -16.02
C GLY A 68 -15.86 6.43 -15.32
N ILE A 69 -14.53 6.27 -15.21
CA ILE A 69 -13.60 7.24 -14.61
C ILE A 69 -12.59 7.68 -15.66
N ASP A 70 -12.51 8.98 -15.94
CA ASP A 70 -11.70 9.57 -17.02
C ASP A 70 -10.18 9.62 -16.71
N LEU A 71 -9.70 8.94 -15.65
CA LEU A 71 -8.29 8.84 -15.27
C LEU A 71 -7.71 7.44 -15.47
N MET A 72 -8.53 6.50 -15.97
CA MET A 72 -8.15 5.12 -16.23
C MET A 72 -7.68 4.96 -17.67
N LEU A 73 -6.66 4.14 -17.89
CA LEU A 73 -6.20 3.80 -19.23
C LEU A 73 -7.34 3.22 -20.06
N SER A 74 -7.37 3.52 -21.36
CA SER A 74 -8.40 3.04 -22.28
C SER A 74 -7.79 2.30 -23.47
N ILE A 75 -8.48 1.25 -23.90
CA ILE A 75 -8.20 0.48 -25.15
C ILE A 75 -9.50 0.25 -25.93
N LYS A 76 -10.55 0.99 -25.61
CA LYS A 76 -11.89 0.81 -26.20
C LYS A 76 -12.03 1.28 -27.64
N ASP A 77 -11.07 2.05 -28.15
CA ASP A 77 -11.15 2.73 -29.44
C ASP A 77 -9.80 2.66 -30.16
N ASP A 78 -9.81 2.57 -31.50
CA ASP A 78 -8.61 2.52 -32.32
C ASP A 78 -7.72 3.77 -32.18
N ARG A 79 -8.30 4.91 -31.81
CA ARG A 79 -7.55 6.15 -31.50
C ARG A 79 -6.56 5.98 -30.34
N ASN A 80 -6.73 4.97 -29.48
CA ASN A 80 -5.82 4.69 -28.39
C ASN A 80 -4.53 3.97 -28.87
N ILE A 81 -4.57 3.30 -30.03
CA ILE A 81 -3.46 2.48 -30.56
C ILE A 81 -2.15 3.25 -30.68
N PRO A 82 -2.10 4.46 -31.28
CA PRO A 82 -0.81 5.17 -31.42
C PRO A 82 -0.13 5.49 -30.10
N GLY A 83 -0.88 5.94 -29.07
CA GLY A 83 -0.33 6.22 -27.74
C GLY A 83 0.16 4.94 -27.05
N LEU A 84 -0.62 3.85 -27.13
CA LEU A 84 -0.25 2.55 -26.58
C LEU A 84 0.98 1.97 -27.30
N ARG A 85 1.11 2.14 -28.62
CA ARG A 85 2.30 1.74 -29.38
C ARG A 85 3.54 2.52 -28.96
N SER A 86 3.43 3.84 -28.84
CA SER A 86 4.53 4.67 -28.33
C SER A 86 5.03 4.19 -26.96
N PHE A 87 4.12 3.74 -26.11
CA PHE A 87 4.45 3.16 -24.81
C PHE A 87 5.15 1.80 -24.95
N THR A 88 4.62 0.87 -25.74
CA THR A 88 5.23 -0.46 -25.92
C THR A 88 6.61 -0.37 -26.58
N ASP A 89 6.76 0.47 -27.59
CA ASP A 89 8.05 0.73 -28.25
C ASP A 89 9.10 1.20 -27.24
N ARG A 90 8.72 2.10 -26.30
CA ARG A 90 9.62 2.59 -25.26
C ARG A 90 10.01 1.50 -24.26
N ILE A 91 9.07 0.63 -23.87
CA ILE A 91 9.37 -0.47 -22.94
C ILE A 91 10.26 -1.53 -23.62
N HIS A 92 10.06 -1.78 -24.90
CA HIS A 92 10.87 -2.73 -25.68
C HIS A 92 12.31 -2.27 -25.97
N GLU A 93 12.69 -1.04 -25.61
CA GLU A 93 14.11 -0.65 -25.55
C GLU A 93 14.86 -1.44 -24.43
N TYR A 94 14.13 -2.13 -23.54
CA TYR A 94 14.64 -2.96 -22.44
C TYR A 94 14.27 -4.43 -22.67
N GLU A 95 14.87 -5.34 -21.89
CA GLU A 95 14.52 -6.78 -21.93
C GLU A 95 13.13 -7.10 -21.36
N THR A 96 12.49 -6.13 -20.71
CA THR A 96 11.18 -6.24 -20.07
C THR A 96 10.09 -6.53 -21.10
N LYS A 97 9.23 -7.49 -20.79
CA LYS A 97 8.00 -7.76 -21.54
C LYS A 97 6.83 -6.96 -20.99
N VAL A 98 5.85 -6.67 -21.86
CA VAL A 98 4.71 -5.83 -21.47
C VAL A 98 3.37 -6.46 -21.84
N ALA A 99 2.44 -6.45 -20.86
CA ALA A 99 1.07 -6.89 -21.02
C ALA A 99 0.09 -5.77 -20.69
N ILE A 100 -1.13 -5.83 -21.23
CA ILE A 100 -2.22 -4.93 -20.87
C ILE A 100 -3.37 -5.71 -20.24
N GLN A 101 -3.87 -5.24 -19.09
CA GLN A 101 -5.03 -5.84 -18.43
C GLN A 101 -6.34 -5.29 -19.02
N LEU A 102 -7.13 -6.19 -19.60
CA LEU A 102 -8.46 -5.89 -20.14
C LEU A 102 -9.48 -5.84 -19.02
N TYR A 103 -10.14 -4.70 -18.84
CA TYR A 103 -10.89 -4.39 -17.64
C TYR A 103 -12.36 -4.08 -17.90
N MET A 104 -13.22 -4.75 -17.13
CA MET A 104 -14.66 -4.47 -17.04
C MET A 104 -15.10 -4.55 -15.57
N ALA A 105 -15.45 -3.40 -14.98
CA ALA A 105 -15.72 -3.28 -13.55
C ALA A 105 -17.01 -3.99 -13.10
N GLY A 106 -17.98 -4.13 -13.99
CA GLY A 106 -19.30 -4.62 -13.57
C GLY A 106 -19.94 -3.66 -12.55
N ALA A 107 -20.39 -4.19 -11.43
CA ALA A 107 -21.03 -3.43 -10.35
C ALA A 107 -20.17 -2.30 -9.72
N TYR A 108 -18.89 -2.26 -10.04
CA TYR A 108 -17.97 -1.20 -9.56
C TYR A 108 -17.75 -0.09 -10.57
N SER A 109 -18.43 -0.11 -11.70
CA SER A 109 -18.39 0.96 -12.69
C SER A 109 -19.09 2.22 -12.18
N PHE A 110 -18.55 3.38 -12.55
CA PHE A 110 -19.15 4.68 -12.38
C PHE A 110 -19.79 5.21 -13.69
N CYS A 111 -20.04 4.34 -14.67
CA CYS A 111 -20.63 4.70 -15.96
C CYS A 111 -22.02 5.34 -15.84
N SER A 112 -22.73 5.16 -14.72
CA SER A 112 -23.97 5.87 -14.41
C SER A 112 -23.80 7.41 -14.40
N LEU A 113 -22.62 7.92 -14.11
CA LEU A 113 -22.29 9.35 -14.20
C LEU A 113 -22.34 9.84 -15.66
N LYS A 114 -22.23 8.93 -16.65
CA LYS A 114 -22.35 9.17 -18.08
C LYS A 114 -23.73 8.77 -18.61
N GLY A 115 -24.70 8.44 -17.74
CA GLY A 115 -26.04 8.02 -18.10
C GLY A 115 -26.15 6.58 -18.62
N LEU A 116 -25.12 5.75 -18.45
CA LEU A 116 -25.08 4.37 -18.89
C LEU A 116 -25.49 3.39 -17.78
N PRO A 117 -26.15 2.25 -18.09
CA PRO A 117 -26.49 1.24 -17.10
C PRO A 117 -25.26 0.51 -16.59
N ILE A 118 -25.23 0.24 -15.28
CA ILE A 118 -24.16 -0.55 -14.63
C ILE A 118 -24.48 -2.02 -14.81
N LEU A 119 -23.76 -2.69 -15.70
CA LEU A 119 -23.99 -4.08 -16.06
C LEU A 119 -23.40 -5.04 -15.03
N ALA A 120 -24.20 -6.06 -14.67
CA ALA A 120 -23.78 -7.17 -13.79
C ALA A 120 -24.55 -8.44 -14.16
N PRO A 121 -24.16 -9.64 -13.67
CA PRO A 121 -24.92 -10.87 -13.96
C PRO A 121 -26.36 -10.82 -13.49
N SER A 122 -26.64 -10.12 -12.39
CA SER A 122 -27.98 -9.98 -11.80
C SER A 122 -28.17 -8.61 -11.18
N GLU A 123 -29.42 -8.27 -10.82
CA GLU A 123 -29.73 -7.06 -10.08
C GLU A 123 -29.31 -7.18 -8.61
N PHE A 124 -28.49 -6.26 -8.13
CA PHE A 124 -28.16 -6.08 -6.71
C PHE A 124 -27.63 -4.66 -6.48
N THR A 125 -27.54 -4.26 -5.21
CA THR A 125 -26.88 -3.00 -4.85
C THR A 125 -25.47 -3.31 -4.36
N SER A 126 -24.45 -2.75 -5.03
CA SER A 126 -23.06 -2.87 -4.60
C SER A 126 -22.87 -2.22 -3.23
N TYR A 127 -22.26 -2.95 -2.30
CA TYR A 127 -21.90 -2.40 -1.00
C TYR A 127 -20.83 -1.31 -1.13
N PHE A 128 -19.92 -1.45 -2.10
CA PHE A 128 -18.79 -0.55 -2.31
C PHE A 128 -19.22 0.77 -2.98
N THR A 129 -19.91 0.70 -4.13
CA THR A 129 -20.33 1.90 -4.89
C THR A 129 -21.68 2.47 -4.45
N ARG A 130 -22.49 1.69 -3.71
CA ARG A 130 -23.87 2.02 -3.32
C ARG A 130 -24.82 2.17 -4.51
N GLN A 131 -24.42 1.72 -5.69
CA GLN A 131 -25.21 1.79 -6.91
C GLN A 131 -25.93 0.48 -7.18
N LYS A 132 -27.11 0.59 -7.80
CA LYS A 132 -27.93 -0.54 -8.26
C LYS A 132 -27.45 -0.99 -9.64
N THR A 133 -27.30 -2.29 -9.83
CA THR A 133 -26.88 -2.89 -11.10
C THR A 133 -28.08 -3.23 -12.00
N THR A 134 -27.82 -3.34 -13.29
CA THR A 134 -28.74 -3.81 -14.33
C THR A 134 -28.30 -5.22 -14.76
N PRO A 135 -29.21 -6.24 -14.71
CA PRO A 135 -28.91 -7.57 -15.21
C PRO A 135 -28.57 -7.54 -16.70
N MET A 136 -27.46 -8.18 -17.07
CA MET A 136 -27.06 -8.33 -18.48
C MET A 136 -28.07 -9.23 -19.22
N THR A 137 -28.48 -8.80 -20.39
CA THR A 137 -29.16 -9.64 -21.38
C THR A 137 -28.16 -10.58 -22.06
N LEU A 138 -28.62 -11.56 -22.85
CA LEU A 138 -27.72 -12.40 -23.66
C LEU A 138 -26.98 -11.56 -24.71
N ASP A 139 -27.62 -10.55 -25.26
CA ASP A 139 -27.01 -9.60 -26.22
C ASP A 139 -25.93 -8.74 -25.54
N ASP A 140 -26.12 -8.33 -24.28
CA ASP A 140 -25.08 -7.65 -23.50
C ASP A 140 -23.87 -8.55 -23.24
N ILE A 141 -24.11 -9.84 -22.95
CA ILE A 141 -23.04 -10.83 -22.78
C ILE A 141 -22.22 -10.94 -24.07
N GLU A 142 -22.88 -11.16 -25.20
CA GLU A 142 -22.22 -11.28 -26.50
C GLU A 142 -21.44 -10.02 -26.86
N ARG A 143 -22.06 -8.84 -26.67
CA ARG A 143 -21.40 -7.54 -26.93
C ARG A 143 -20.16 -7.34 -26.05
N VAL A 144 -20.24 -7.61 -24.74
CA VAL A 144 -19.09 -7.44 -23.85
C VAL A 144 -17.97 -8.43 -24.17
N GLN A 145 -18.30 -9.68 -24.53
CA GLN A 145 -17.30 -10.64 -25.01
C GLN A 145 -16.62 -10.16 -26.29
N HIS A 146 -17.37 -9.56 -27.23
CA HIS A 146 -16.83 -8.94 -28.43
C HIS A 146 -15.93 -7.73 -28.09
N ASP A 147 -16.28 -6.90 -27.10
CA ASP A 147 -15.43 -5.78 -26.64
C ASP A 147 -14.06 -6.28 -26.14
N PHE A 148 -14.00 -7.44 -25.44
CA PHE A 148 -12.73 -8.08 -25.07
C PHE A 148 -11.91 -8.52 -26.29
N VAL A 149 -12.55 -9.06 -27.32
CA VAL A 149 -11.92 -9.45 -28.59
C VAL A 149 -11.29 -8.23 -29.27
N GLU A 150 -12.06 -7.16 -29.43
CA GLU A 150 -11.59 -5.93 -30.06
C GLU A 150 -10.47 -5.24 -29.26
N ALA A 151 -10.55 -5.25 -27.93
CA ALA A 151 -9.47 -4.77 -27.08
C ALA A 151 -8.19 -5.61 -27.25
N THR A 152 -8.31 -6.94 -27.41
CA THR A 152 -7.18 -7.83 -27.69
C THR A 152 -6.57 -7.54 -29.05
N ARG A 153 -7.37 -7.32 -30.10
CA ARG A 153 -6.88 -6.91 -31.44
C ARG A 153 -6.07 -5.61 -31.34
N ARG A 154 -6.60 -4.60 -30.62
CA ARG A 154 -5.91 -3.31 -30.41
C ARG A 154 -4.63 -3.47 -29.63
N ALA A 155 -4.60 -4.32 -28.60
CA ALA A 155 -3.40 -4.63 -27.83
C ALA A 155 -2.30 -5.24 -28.73
N LYS A 156 -2.66 -6.19 -29.57
CA LYS A 156 -1.75 -6.80 -30.54
C LYS A 156 -1.21 -5.76 -31.54
N GLU A 157 -2.08 -4.94 -32.08
CA GLU A 157 -1.69 -3.87 -33.00
C GLU A 157 -0.81 -2.82 -32.31
N ALA A 158 -1.05 -2.52 -31.03
CA ALA A 158 -0.21 -1.63 -30.23
C ALA A 158 1.14 -2.25 -29.80
N GLY A 159 1.40 -3.54 -30.10
CA GLY A 159 2.70 -4.17 -29.84
C GLY A 159 2.86 -4.78 -28.45
N PHE A 160 1.79 -5.04 -27.70
CA PHE A 160 1.89 -5.76 -26.42
C PHE A 160 2.28 -7.23 -26.63
N ASP A 161 3.15 -7.76 -25.75
CA ASP A 161 3.55 -9.17 -25.73
C ASP A 161 2.43 -10.10 -25.21
N ALA A 162 1.56 -9.58 -24.35
CA ALA A 162 0.48 -10.34 -23.72
C ALA A 162 -0.74 -9.48 -23.40
N VAL A 163 -1.90 -10.14 -23.22
CA VAL A 163 -3.08 -9.55 -22.57
C VAL A 163 -3.39 -10.28 -21.26
N GLU A 164 -3.91 -9.55 -20.28
CA GLU A 164 -4.41 -10.14 -19.04
C GLU A 164 -5.92 -9.93 -18.93
N VAL A 165 -6.68 -11.04 -18.87
CA VAL A 165 -8.12 -11.02 -18.60
C VAL A 165 -8.34 -11.01 -17.10
N ILE A 166 -9.03 -9.98 -16.57
CA ILE A 166 -9.27 -9.88 -15.12
C ILE A 166 -10.52 -10.63 -14.68
N ALA A 167 -10.33 -11.69 -13.91
CA ALA A 167 -11.37 -12.52 -13.28
C ALA A 167 -11.23 -12.52 -11.75
N SER A 168 -10.92 -11.37 -11.15
CA SER A 168 -10.62 -11.24 -9.72
C SER A 168 -11.20 -9.97 -9.12
N ALA A 169 -10.98 -9.78 -7.82
CA ALA A 169 -11.27 -8.57 -7.04
C ALA A 169 -12.74 -8.12 -7.05
N GLY A 170 -13.66 -8.94 -7.54
CA GLY A 170 -15.09 -8.63 -7.63
C GLY A 170 -15.49 -7.89 -8.90
N TYR A 171 -14.67 -7.87 -9.95
CA TYR A 171 -15.03 -7.32 -11.26
C TYR A 171 -15.94 -8.27 -12.04
N LEU A 172 -16.35 -7.90 -13.26
CA LEU A 172 -17.47 -8.54 -13.95
C LEU A 172 -17.37 -10.07 -14.02
N ILE A 173 -16.23 -10.64 -14.46
CA ILE A 173 -16.07 -12.10 -14.53
C ILE A 173 -16.17 -12.73 -13.13
N CYS A 174 -15.54 -12.11 -12.12
CA CYS A 174 -15.65 -12.55 -10.73
C CYS A 174 -17.10 -12.48 -10.21
N GLN A 175 -17.88 -11.48 -10.64
CA GLN A 175 -19.32 -11.38 -10.31
C GLN A 175 -20.15 -12.52 -10.93
N PHE A 176 -19.80 -12.98 -12.14
CA PHE A 176 -20.43 -14.18 -12.73
C PHE A 176 -20.07 -15.45 -11.97
N LEU A 177 -18.81 -15.61 -11.54
CA LEU A 177 -18.32 -16.77 -10.77
C LEU A 177 -19.02 -16.89 -9.40
N SER A 178 -19.31 -15.77 -8.76
CA SER A 178 -19.83 -15.72 -7.40
C SER A 178 -21.34 -16.01 -7.32
N PRO A 179 -21.79 -17.05 -6.58
CA PRO A 179 -23.22 -17.27 -6.34
C PRO A 179 -23.87 -16.16 -5.50
N LYS A 180 -23.06 -15.28 -4.89
CA LYS A 180 -23.57 -14.12 -4.14
C LYS A 180 -24.16 -13.06 -5.06
N THR A 181 -23.53 -12.80 -6.20
CA THR A 181 -23.91 -11.76 -7.17
C THR A 181 -24.60 -12.33 -8.42
N ASN A 182 -24.34 -13.58 -8.77
CA ASN A 182 -24.95 -14.26 -9.90
C ASN A 182 -26.17 -15.09 -9.44
N LYS A 183 -27.36 -14.55 -9.71
CA LYS A 183 -28.67 -15.17 -9.43
C LYS A 183 -29.42 -15.55 -10.72
N ARG A 184 -28.67 -15.69 -11.83
CA ARG A 184 -29.25 -16.09 -13.12
C ARG A 184 -29.74 -17.53 -13.08
N GLU A 185 -30.78 -17.81 -13.83
CA GLU A 185 -31.39 -19.14 -14.00
C GLU A 185 -31.18 -19.71 -15.41
N ASP A 186 -30.48 -18.94 -16.27
CA ASP A 186 -30.10 -19.38 -17.62
C ASP A 186 -28.73 -20.11 -17.61
N GLN A 187 -28.19 -20.36 -18.80
CA GLN A 187 -26.91 -21.04 -19.01
C GLN A 187 -25.68 -20.36 -18.36
N TYR A 188 -25.81 -19.15 -17.85
CA TYR A 188 -24.73 -18.39 -17.20
C TYR A 188 -24.88 -18.34 -15.67
N GLY A 189 -25.86 -19.04 -15.07
CA GLY A 189 -26.14 -19.04 -13.64
C GLY A 189 -26.42 -20.41 -13.04
N GLY A 190 -26.60 -20.46 -11.72
CA GLY A 190 -26.87 -21.68 -10.98
C GLY A 190 -25.61 -22.51 -10.68
N SER A 191 -25.33 -23.57 -11.43
CA SER A 191 -24.19 -24.45 -11.20
C SER A 191 -22.84 -23.74 -11.38
N LEU A 192 -21.76 -24.26 -10.78
CA LEU A 192 -20.40 -23.72 -10.97
C LEU A 192 -20.01 -23.67 -12.45
N GLU A 193 -20.34 -24.74 -13.20
CA GLU A 193 -20.09 -24.82 -14.64
C GLU A 193 -20.74 -23.65 -15.41
N ASN A 194 -22.01 -23.37 -15.13
CA ASN A 194 -22.72 -22.26 -15.75
C ASN A 194 -22.16 -20.90 -15.33
N ARG A 195 -21.81 -20.74 -14.04
CA ARG A 195 -21.19 -19.49 -13.56
C ARG A 195 -19.80 -19.22 -14.16
N MET A 196 -19.05 -20.27 -14.51
CA MET A 196 -17.76 -20.15 -15.21
C MET A 196 -17.91 -19.80 -16.68
N ARG A 197 -19.03 -20.12 -17.31
CA ARG A 197 -19.26 -20.04 -18.77
C ARG A 197 -18.88 -18.69 -19.36
N PHE A 198 -19.39 -17.58 -18.80
CA PHE A 198 -19.06 -16.23 -19.30
C PHE A 198 -17.54 -15.97 -19.33
N GLY A 199 -16.85 -16.30 -18.26
CA GLY A 199 -15.40 -16.13 -18.18
C GLY A 199 -14.62 -17.03 -19.15
N LEU A 200 -15.02 -18.30 -19.27
CA LEU A 200 -14.35 -19.27 -20.14
C LEU A 200 -14.55 -18.95 -21.64
N GLU A 201 -15.76 -18.58 -22.03
CA GLU A 201 -16.05 -18.13 -23.40
C GLU A 201 -15.27 -16.85 -23.74
N THR A 202 -15.19 -15.89 -22.79
CA THR A 202 -14.37 -14.67 -22.96
C THR A 202 -12.89 -15.03 -23.17
N ILE A 203 -12.32 -15.92 -22.33
CA ILE A 203 -10.92 -16.35 -22.44
C ILE A 203 -10.66 -17.05 -23.77
N SER A 204 -11.56 -17.94 -24.21
CA SER A 204 -11.42 -18.66 -25.49
C SER A 204 -11.41 -17.70 -26.69
N ARG A 205 -12.35 -16.72 -26.71
CA ARG A 205 -12.40 -15.71 -27.77
C ARG A 205 -11.18 -14.76 -27.74
N VAL A 206 -10.70 -14.38 -26.56
CA VAL A 206 -9.45 -13.60 -26.39
C VAL A 206 -8.27 -14.41 -26.91
N ARG A 207 -8.17 -15.70 -26.60
CA ARG A 207 -7.11 -16.59 -27.13
C ARG A 207 -7.12 -16.66 -28.65
N GLU A 208 -8.31 -16.78 -29.25
CA GLU A 208 -8.45 -16.78 -30.71
C GLU A 208 -7.96 -15.46 -31.33
N ALA A 209 -8.36 -14.32 -30.76
CA ALA A 209 -7.94 -12.99 -31.22
C ALA A 209 -6.44 -12.72 -31.04
N ALA A 210 -5.88 -13.16 -29.91
CA ALA A 210 -4.44 -13.05 -29.61
C ALA A 210 -3.59 -13.85 -30.61
N GLY A 211 -4.07 -14.99 -31.09
CA GLY A 211 -3.35 -15.85 -32.03
C GLY A 211 -2.11 -16.52 -31.37
N PRO A 212 -1.20 -17.13 -32.12
CA PRO A 212 -0.11 -17.93 -31.56
C PRO A 212 1.04 -17.10 -30.94
N ASP A 213 1.17 -15.82 -31.27
CA ASP A 213 2.36 -15.01 -30.97
C ASP A 213 2.18 -14.12 -29.70
N MET A 214 0.97 -14.01 -29.17
CA MET A 214 0.67 -13.22 -27.98
C MET A 214 0.23 -14.12 -26.82
N ALA A 215 0.76 -13.92 -25.62
CA ALA A 215 0.35 -14.68 -24.45
C ALA A 215 -0.99 -14.17 -23.87
N VAL A 216 -1.79 -15.09 -23.30
CA VAL A 216 -3.02 -14.79 -22.58
C VAL A 216 -2.83 -15.15 -21.11
N ILE A 217 -2.88 -14.14 -20.25
CA ILE A 217 -2.81 -14.28 -18.79
C ILE A 217 -4.22 -14.15 -18.25
N VAL A 218 -4.57 -14.96 -17.25
CA VAL A 218 -5.86 -14.82 -16.53
C VAL A 218 -5.60 -14.52 -15.08
N ARG A 219 -6.10 -13.35 -14.60
CA ARG A 219 -5.97 -12.97 -13.21
C ARG A 219 -7.17 -13.43 -12.41
N VAL A 220 -6.96 -14.33 -11.44
CA VAL A 220 -8.02 -14.93 -10.62
C VAL A 220 -7.95 -14.51 -9.16
N ALA A 221 -9.11 -14.42 -8.50
CA ALA A 221 -9.17 -14.42 -7.04
C ALA A 221 -9.02 -15.87 -6.55
N GLY A 222 -7.92 -16.19 -5.89
CA GLY A 222 -7.74 -17.53 -5.30
C GLY A 222 -8.74 -17.85 -4.19
N ASN A 223 -9.36 -16.84 -3.59
CA ASN A 223 -10.51 -16.87 -2.70
C ASN A 223 -11.06 -15.44 -2.57
N ASP A 224 -12.36 -15.27 -2.64
CA ASP A 224 -12.99 -13.94 -2.48
C ASP A 224 -12.96 -13.44 -1.02
N PHE A 225 -12.83 -14.35 -0.05
CA PHE A 225 -12.96 -14.07 1.38
C PHE A 225 -14.26 -13.35 1.74
N VAL A 226 -15.34 -13.69 1.06
CA VAL A 226 -16.69 -13.17 1.25
C VAL A 226 -17.64 -14.34 1.53
N PRO A 227 -18.37 -14.34 2.65
CA PRO A 227 -19.31 -15.43 2.96
C PRO A 227 -20.33 -15.65 1.83
N GLY A 228 -20.48 -16.91 1.40
CA GLY A 228 -21.38 -17.29 0.31
C GLY A 228 -20.91 -16.90 -1.08
N SER A 229 -19.66 -16.50 -1.25
CA SER A 229 -19.04 -16.22 -2.54
C SER A 229 -18.12 -17.37 -2.99
N HIS A 230 -17.36 -17.13 -4.04
CA HIS A 230 -16.44 -18.05 -4.68
C HIS A 230 -15.28 -18.45 -3.74
N THR A 231 -15.04 -19.74 -3.59
CA THR A 231 -14.07 -20.32 -2.67
C THR A 231 -12.76 -20.71 -3.35
N ASN A 232 -11.72 -21.04 -2.57
CA ASN A 232 -10.46 -21.54 -3.13
C ASN A 232 -10.64 -22.83 -3.93
N LYS A 233 -11.56 -23.72 -3.52
CA LYS A 233 -11.85 -24.95 -4.26
C LYS A 233 -12.42 -24.66 -5.65
N GLU A 234 -13.36 -23.73 -5.73
CA GLU A 234 -13.95 -23.30 -7.01
C GLU A 234 -12.93 -22.54 -7.86
N SER A 235 -12.03 -21.75 -7.24
CA SER A 235 -10.93 -21.05 -7.95
C SER A 235 -9.99 -22.04 -8.64
N ARG A 236 -9.65 -23.15 -8.01
CA ARG A 236 -8.82 -24.22 -8.61
C ARG A 236 -9.49 -24.83 -9.84
N VAL A 237 -10.80 -25.10 -9.77
CA VAL A 237 -11.59 -25.63 -10.90
C VAL A 237 -11.64 -24.60 -12.04
N PHE A 238 -11.90 -23.33 -11.71
CA PHE A 238 -11.93 -22.27 -12.72
C PHE A 238 -10.55 -22.05 -13.39
N ALA A 239 -9.46 -22.08 -12.63
CA ALA A 239 -8.12 -21.92 -13.18
C ALA A 239 -7.74 -23.04 -14.15
N ALA A 240 -8.07 -24.30 -13.81
CA ALA A 240 -7.86 -25.45 -14.70
C ALA A 240 -8.71 -25.32 -15.99
N ALA A 241 -9.97 -24.88 -15.86
CA ALA A 241 -10.84 -24.64 -17.00
C ALA A 241 -10.34 -23.46 -17.86
N ALA A 242 -9.81 -22.39 -17.24
CA ALA A 242 -9.22 -21.25 -17.93
C ALA A 242 -7.98 -21.64 -18.73
N GLN A 243 -7.09 -22.51 -18.19
CA GLN A 243 -5.99 -23.10 -18.96
C GLN A 243 -6.51 -23.83 -20.21
N ASN A 244 -7.54 -24.68 -20.06
CA ASN A 244 -8.13 -25.40 -21.18
C ASN A 244 -8.81 -24.48 -22.19
N ALA A 245 -9.29 -23.31 -21.78
CA ALA A 245 -9.82 -22.26 -22.65
C ALA A 245 -8.73 -21.41 -23.34
N GLY A 246 -7.44 -21.68 -23.04
CA GLY A 246 -6.30 -21.07 -23.73
C GLY A 246 -5.50 -20.04 -22.93
N ALA A 247 -5.60 -20.04 -21.60
CA ALA A 247 -4.71 -19.26 -20.76
C ALA A 247 -3.30 -19.85 -20.72
N ASP A 248 -2.28 -19.03 -20.93
CA ASP A 248 -0.86 -19.37 -20.86
C ASP A 248 -0.24 -19.17 -19.49
N CYS A 249 -0.92 -18.41 -18.61
CA CYS A 249 -0.47 -18.14 -17.23
C CYS A 249 -1.66 -17.77 -16.35
N ILE A 250 -1.61 -18.19 -15.08
CA ILE A 250 -2.59 -17.83 -14.07
C ILE A 250 -1.97 -16.87 -13.04
N ASN A 251 -2.50 -15.66 -12.94
CA ASN A 251 -2.06 -14.63 -11.98
C ASN A 251 -3.00 -14.62 -10.76
N VAL A 252 -2.51 -15.06 -9.59
CA VAL A 252 -3.35 -15.31 -8.42
C VAL A 252 -3.27 -14.18 -7.41
N THR A 253 -4.42 -13.61 -7.06
CA THR A 253 -4.57 -12.65 -5.96
C THR A 253 -5.58 -13.17 -4.94
N GLY A 254 -5.65 -12.58 -3.75
CA GLY A 254 -6.66 -12.90 -2.74
C GLY A 254 -7.65 -11.76 -2.54
N GLY A 255 -8.91 -12.13 -2.37
CA GLY A 255 -9.96 -11.25 -1.92
C GLY A 255 -10.73 -10.49 -2.98
N TRP A 256 -11.80 -9.88 -2.52
CA TRP A 256 -12.75 -9.04 -3.23
C TRP A 256 -12.80 -7.66 -2.57
N HIS A 257 -13.11 -6.59 -3.27
CA HIS A 257 -13.21 -5.23 -2.70
C HIS A 257 -14.19 -5.12 -1.51
N GLU A 258 -15.23 -5.94 -1.46
CA GLU A 258 -16.19 -5.98 -0.35
C GLU A 258 -15.81 -6.96 0.77
N SER A 259 -14.67 -7.63 0.67
CA SER A 259 -14.17 -8.51 1.72
C SER A 259 -13.84 -7.74 3.01
N ARG A 260 -14.18 -8.37 4.14
CA ARG A 260 -13.79 -7.88 5.47
C ARG A 260 -12.46 -8.47 5.95
N VAL A 261 -11.76 -9.19 5.09
CA VAL A 261 -10.40 -9.69 5.33
C VAL A 261 -9.40 -8.75 4.65
N PRO A 262 -8.41 -8.21 5.37
CA PRO A 262 -7.42 -7.30 4.81
C PRO A 262 -6.63 -7.92 3.65
N GLN A 263 -6.42 -7.17 2.57
CA GLN A 263 -5.72 -7.65 1.38
C GLN A 263 -4.47 -6.85 1.06
N ILE A 264 -4.47 -5.56 1.41
CA ILE A 264 -3.47 -4.59 0.94
C ILE A 264 -2.79 -3.81 2.07
N THR A 265 -3.24 -3.98 3.32
CA THR A 265 -2.70 -3.28 4.49
C THR A 265 -1.54 -4.06 5.13
N MET A 266 -0.85 -3.44 6.08
CA MET A 266 0.23 -4.07 6.86
C MET A 266 -0.26 -5.26 7.71
N ASP A 267 -1.57 -5.39 7.93
CA ASP A 267 -2.16 -6.50 8.68
C ASP A 267 -1.98 -7.86 8.00
N LEU A 268 -1.89 -7.87 6.66
CA LEU A 268 -1.56 -9.08 5.92
C LEU A 268 -0.05 -9.37 6.07
N PRO A 269 0.37 -10.54 6.53
CA PRO A 269 1.78 -10.93 6.54
C PRO A 269 2.41 -10.91 5.15
N HIS A 270 3.74 -10.83 5.08
CA HIS A 270 4.46 -10.97 3.82
C HIS A 270 4.13 -12.31 3.17
N ALA A 271 3.86 -12.29 1.85
CA ALA A 271 3.44 -13.46 1.07
C ALA A 271 2.20 -14.20 1.65
N GLY A 272 1.38 -13.54 2.48
CA GLY A 272 0.32 -14.19 3.27
C GLY A 272 -0.78 -14.89 2.46
N TYR A 273 -0.88 -14.61 1.15
CA TYR A 273 -1.85 -15.26 0.26
C TYR A 273 -1.22 -16.15 -0.81
N VAL A 274 0.09 -16.42 -0.78
CA VAL A 274 0.72 -17.29 -1.79
C VAL A 274 0.24 -18.73 -1.73
N TYR A 275 -0.28 -19.20 -0.60
CA TYR A 275 -0.92 -20.54 -0.49
C TYR A 275 -2.09 -20.70 -1.46
N LEU A 276 -2.76 -19.60 -1.84
CA LEU A 276 -3.83 -19.63 -2.85
C LEU A 276 -3.25 -19.96 -4.24
N ALA A 277 -2.08 -19.40 -4.56
CA ALA A 277 -1.35 -19.74 -5.77
C ALA A 277 -0.86 -21.18 -5.76
N GLY A 278 -0.33 -21.65 -4.63
CA GLY A 278 0.08 -23.05 -4.47
C GLY A 278 -1.05 -24.03 -4.76
N GLY A 279 -2.23 -23.79 -4.16
CA GLY A 279 -3.39 -24.64 -4.41
C GLY A 279 -3.90 -24.61 -5.86
N ILE A 280 -3.76 -23.49 -6.59
CA ILE A 280 -4.08 -23.44 -8.01
C ILE A 280 -3.03 -24.18 -8.82
N LYS A 281 -1.74 -24.00 -8.52
CA LYS A 281 -0.62 -24.64 -9.22
C LYS A 281 -0.69 -26.17 -9.22
N GLU A 282 -1.25 -26.77 -8.18
CA GLU A 282 -1.51 -28.21 -8.12
C GLU A 282 -2.51 -28.70 -9.21
N ASN A 283 -3.28 -27.81 -9.83
CA ASN A 283 -4.36 -28.12 -10.76
C ASN A 283 -4.12 -27.61 -12.20
N VAL A 284 -2.99 -26.93 -12.44
CA VAL A 284 -2.64 -26.39 -13.76
C VAL A 284 -1.21 -26.76 -14.13
N SER A 285 -0.91 -26.80 -15.43
CA SER A 285 0.46 -27.03 -15.96
C SER A 285 1.12 -25.74 -16.47
N VAL A 286 0.35 -24.68 -16.66
CA VAL A 286 0.87 -23.34 -17.04
C VAL A 286 1.49 -22.65 -15.83
N PRO A 287 2.44 -21.70 -16.04
CA PRO A 287 3.03 -20.93 -14.95
C PRO A 287 2.00 -20.18 -14.09
N VAL A 288 2.29 -20.09 -12.78
CA VAL A 288 1.44 -19.40 -11.81
C VAL A 288 2.20 -18.24 -11.16
N VAL A 289 1.59 -17.05 -11.16
CA VAL A 289 2.10 -15.87 -10.44
C VAL A 289 1.49 -15.81 -9.05
N GLY A 290 2.32 -15.84 -8.00
CA GLY A 290 1.90 -15.62 -6.62
C GLY A 290 1.98 -14.15 -6.24
N CYS A 291 0.90 -13.60 -5.66
CA CYS A 291 0.79 -12.18 -5.30
C CYS A 291 0.52 -11.95 -3.82
N ASN A 292 0.38 -10.66 -3.47
CA ASN A 292 0.04 -10.10 -2.17
C ASN A 292 1.18 -10.04 -1.15
N ARG A 293 1.64 -8.81 -0.88
CA ARG A 293 2.67 -8.48 0.11
C ARG A 293 4.04 -9.11 -0.15
N ILE A 294 4.42 -9.26 -1.42
CA ILE A 294 5.79 -9.58 -1.82
C ILE A 294 6.50 -8.25 -2.17
N ASN A 295 7.34 -7.77 -1.26
CA ASN A 295 8.06 -6.48 -1.33
C ASN A 295 9.52 -6.61 -0.86
N ASP A 296 9.97 -7.83 -0.64
CA ASP A 296 11.30 -8.21 -0.23
C ASP A 296 11.83 -9.29 -1.17
N PRO A 297 13.02 -9.13 -1.78
CA PRO A 297 13.57 -10.11 -2.70
C PRO A 297 13.89 -11.46 -2.06
N TYR A 298 14.14 -11.50 -0.75
CA TYR A 298 14.35 -12.76 -0.03
C TYR A 298 13.05 -13.54 0.15
N VAL A 299 11.94 -12.85 0.45
CA VAL A 299 10.60 -13.46 0.48
C VAL A 299 10.19 -13.95 -0.91
N ALA A 300 10.48 -13.17 -1.96
CA ALA A 300 10.24 -13.57 -3.36
C ALA A 300 11.02 -14.85 -3.73
N GLU A 301 12.30 -14.91 -3.39
CA GLU A 301 13.14 -16.09 -3.63
C GLU A 301 12.64 -17.34 -2.89
N GLU A 302 12.18 -17.18 -1.64
CA GLU A 302 11.65 -18.29 -0.82
C GLU A 302 10.39 -18.89 -1.45
N VAL A 303 9.40 -18.04 -1.81
CA VAL A 303 8.16 -18.45 -2.50
C VAL A 303 8.47 -19.28 -3.77
N LEU A 304 9.47 -18.86 -4.55
CA LEU A 304 9.87 -19.54 -5.77
C LEU A 304 10.63 -20.85 -5.47
N LYS A 305 11.51 -20.88 -4.47
CA LYS A 305 12.27 -22.08 -4.07
C LYS A 305 11.38 -23.19 -3.51
N GLU A 306 10.40 -22.81 -2.72
CA GLU A 306 9.41 -23.75 -2.18
C GLU A 306 8.45 -24.28 -3.26
N GLY A 307 8.49 -23.68 -4.47
CA GLY A 307 7.66 -24.10 -5.58
C GLY A 307 6.19 -23.75 -5.43
N VAL A 308 5.85 -22.84 -4.51
CA VAL A 308 4.47 -22.37 -4.28
C VAL A 308 3.94 -21.58 -5.48
N ALA A 309 4.82 -20.88 -6.18
CA ALA A 309 4.53 -20.20 -7.45
C ALA A 309 5.72 -20.29 -8.39
N ASP A 310 5.52 -19.96 -9.68
CA ASP A 310 6.56 -19.93 -10.71
C ASP A 310 7.11 -18.52 -10.94
N LEU A 311 6.26 -17.50 -10.69
CA LEU A 311 6.58 -16.09 -10.76
C LEU A 311 6.03 -15.37 -9.51
N VAL A 312 6.55 -14.20 -9.24
CA VAL A 312 6.12 -13.36 -8.11
C VAL A 312 5.59 -12.00 -8.57
N GLY A 313 4.42 -11.65 -8.07
CA GLY A 313 3.77 -10.36 -8.33
C GLY A 313 4.25 -9.28 -7.36
N VAL A 314 5.07 -8.34 -7.84
CA VAL A 314 5.65 -7.23 -7.07
C VAL A 314 5.06 -5.90 -7.55
N ALA A 315 3.86 -5.55 -7.07
CA ALA A 315 3.16 -4.33 -7.50
C ALA A 315 3.73 -3.07 -6.81
N ARG A 316 3.27 -2.82 -5.58
CA ARG A 316 3.66 -1.62 -4.79
C ARG A 316 5.15 -1.60 -4.42
N GLY A 317 5.82 -2.75 -4.38
CA GLY A 317 7.27 -2.83 -4.24
C GLY A 317 7.98 -2.05 -5.34
N LEU A 318 7.52 -2.19 -6.58
CA LEU A 318 8.06 -1.46 -7.74
C LEU A 318 7.59 0.00 -7.83
N ILE A 319 6.49 0.41 -7.14
CA ILE A 319 6.22 1.85 -6.92
C ILE A 319 7.24 2.44 -5.94
N ALA A 320 7.52 1.70 -4.87
CA ALA A 320 8.44 2.13 -3.82
C ALA A 320 9.90 2.20 -4.33
N ASP A 321 10.31 1.23 -5.13
CA ASP A 321 11.64 1.21 -5.74
C ASP A 321 11.59 0.66 -7.18
N PRO A 322 11.70 1.51 -8.20
CA PRO A 322 11.71 1.03 -9.60
C PRO A 322 12.90 0.14 -9.91
N ASP A 323 14.02 0.28 -9.18
CA ASP A 323 15.27 -0.46 -9.40
C ASP A 323 15.39 -1.72 -8.51
N PHE A 324 14.27 -2.19 -7.99
CA PHE A 324 14.17 -3.35 -7.09
C PHE A 324 14.90 -4.58 -7.63
N VAL A 325 14.69 -4.93 -8.89
CA VAL A 325 15.27 -6.15 -9.50
C VAL A 325 16.76 -6.03 -9.67
N ASN A 326 17.25 -4.91 -10.25
CA ASN A 326 18.68 -4.68 -10.47
C ASN A 326 19.46 -4.61 -9.16
N LYS A 327 18.91 -3.94 -8.13
CA LYS A 327 19.52 -3.89 -6.80
C LYS A 327 19.60 -5.28 -6.18
N ALA A 328 18.54 -6.07 -6.24
CA ALA A 328 18.55 -7.44 -5.75
C ALA A 328 19.56 -8.32 -6.51
N LYS A 329 19.62 -8.20 -7.85
CA LYS A 329 20.55 -8.94 -8.72
C LYS A 329 22.00 -8.59 -8.42
N SER A 330 22.29 -7.33 -8.12
CA SER A 330 23.66 -6.84 -7.81
C SER A 330 24.06 -6.99 -6.34
N GLY A 331 23.26 -7.69 -5.50
CA GLY A 331 23.55 -7.91 -4.08
C GLY A 331 23.33 -6.68 -3.18
N LYS A 332 22.60 -5.68 -3.68
CA LYS A 332 22.29 -4.42 -2.96
C LYS A 332 20.86 -4.40 -2.41
N SER A 333 20.38 -5.54 -1.91
CA SER A 333 19.02 -5.68 -1.38
C SER A 333 18.71 -4.74 -0.20
N ASP A 334 19.72 -4.31 0.52
CA ASP A 334 19.63 -3.33 1.60
C ASP A 334 19.48 -1.88 1.11
N GLU A 335 19.77 -1.59 -0.16
CA GLU A 335 19.50 -0.31 -0.82
C GLU A 335 18.09 -0.22 -1.43
N ILE A 336 17.27 -1.26 -1.30
CA ILE A 336 15.90 -1.25 -1.82
C ILE A 336 14.99 -0.47 -0.86
N ARG A 337 14.28 0.53 -1.39
CA ARG A 337 13.15 1.17 -0.68
C ARG A 337 11.96 0.21 -0.67
N ARG A 338 11.80 -0.53 0.42
CA ARG A 338 10.72 -1.51 0.52
C ARG A 338 9.37 -0.83 0.73
N CYS A 339 8.33 -1.36 0.09
CA CYS A 339 6.96 -0.93 0.33
C CYS A 339 6.52 -1.30 1.75
N VAL A 340 6.09 -0.35 2.54
CA VAL A 340 5.60 -0.55 3.92
C VAL A 340 4.08 -0.74 4.00
N ALA A 341 3.40 -0.98 2.90
CA ALA A 341 1.95 -1.19 2.78
C ALA A 341 1.06 -0.15 3.51
N CYS A 342 1.52 1.09 3.59
CA CYS A 342 0.80 2.19 4.25
C CYS A 342 -0.42 2.69 3.49
N ASN A 343 -0.50 2.44 2.19
CA ASN A 343 -1.55 2.87 1.25
C ASN A 343 -1.73 4.39 1.07
N GLN A 344 -1.00 5.24 1.80
CA GLN A 344 -1.29 6.68 1.94
C GLN A 344 -1.21 7.51 0.66
N LYS A 345 -0.23 7.23 -0.24
CA LYS A 345 -0.07 7.95 -1.51
C LYS A 345 -0.34 7.09 -2.74
N CYS A 346 -0.73 5.82 -2.55
CA CYS A 346 -1.16 4.96 -3.64
C CYS A 346 -2.68 4.77 -3.61
N PHE A 347 -3.22 3.82 -2.82
CA PHE A 347 -4.67 3.56 -2.79
C PHE A 347 -5.50 4.76 -2.34
N ASP A 348 -5.07 5.50 -1.30
CA ASP A 348 -5.82 6.67 -0.84
C ASP A 348 -5.86 7.77 -1.91
N HIS A 349 -4.79 7.94 -2.70
CA HIS A 349 -4.78 8.84 -3.85
C HIS A 349 -5.71 8.37 -4.97
N VAL A 350 -5.74 7.07 -5.28
CA VAL A 350 -6.69 6.52 -6.28
C VAL A 350 -8.12 6.85 -5.89
N PHE A 351 -8.51 6.61 -4.63
CA PHE A 351 -9.86 6.93 -4.15
C PHE A 351 -10.16 8.42 -4.08
N ALA A 352 -9.13 9.26 -3.97
CA ALA A 352 -9.27 10.72 -4.02
C ALA A 352 -9.16 11.28 -5.45
N LEU A 353 -9.15 10.45 -6.48
CA LEU A 353 -8.94 10.80 -7.89
C LEU A 353 -7.65 11.62 -8.11
N GLN A 354 -6.61 11.29 -7.36
CA GLN A 354 -5.29 11.90 -7.47
C GLN A 354 -4.30 10.91 -8.12
N PRO A 355 -3.29 11.41 -8.81
CA PRO A 355 -2.21 10.56 -9.32
C PRO A 355 -1.52 9.78 -8.21
N VAL A 356 -1.22 8.50 -8.47
CA VAL A 356 -0.50 7.64 -7.53
C VAL A 356 0.89 8.20 -7.23
N GLY A 357 1.28 8.16 -5.97
CA GLY A 357 2.62 8.41 -5.47
C GLY A 357 3.03 7.33 -4.47
N CYS A 358 4.10 7.56 -3.74
CA CYS A 358 4.56 6.66 -2.69
C CYS A 358 5.02 7.42 -1.46
N LEU A 359 4.75 6.86 -0.27
CA LEU A 359 5.20 7.44 0.99
C LEU A 359 6.74 7.45 1.08
N VAL A 360 7.38 6.34 0.72
CA VAL A 360 8.84 6.16 0.84
C VAL A 360 9.61 6.63 -0.40
N ASN A 361 8.95 6.79 -1.55
CA ASN A 361 9.57 7.22 -2.80
C ASN A 361 8.97 8.54 -3.31
N PRO A 362 9.60 9.68 -3.06
CA PRO A 362 9.10 10.99 -3.48
C PRO A 362 9.13 11.18 -5.02
N ARG A 363 9.84 10.31 -5.75
CA ARG A 363 9.95 10.35 -7.22
C ARG A 363 8.81 9.62 -7.93
N ALA A 364 8.07 8.74 -7.23
CA ALA A 364 7.01 7.94 -7.85
C ALA A 364 5.95 8.83 -8.55
N GLY A 365 5.79 8.64 -9.85
CA GLY A 365 4.94 9.44 -10.73
C GLY A 365 5.55 10.79 -11.15
N LYS A 366 6.83 11.03 -10.83
CA LYS A 366 7.59 12.24 -11.18
C LYS A 366 8.97 11.91 -11.75
N GLU A 367 9.15 10.72 -12.29
CA GLU A 367 10.44 10.14 -12.67
C GLU A 367 11.25 11.07 -13.58
N SER A 368 10.63 11.61 -14.64
CA SER A 368 11.28 12.53 -15.59
C SER A 368 11.57 13.91 -15.03
N LYS A 369 10.80 14.36 -14.02
CA LYS A 369 10.91 15.71 -13.41
C LYS A 369 11.91 15.77 -12.27
N THR A 370 12.45 14.63 -11.84
CA THR A 370 13.23 14.51 -10.61
C THR A 370 14.61 13.88 -10.85
N VAL A 371 15.25 14.31 -11.93
CA VAL A 371 16.65 13.92 -12.23
C VAL A 371 17.58 14.69 -11.30
N ILE A 372 18.34 13.95 -10.47
CA ILE A 372 19.32 14.53 -9.55
C ILE A 372 20.63 14.77 -10.33
N LYS A 373 21.04 16.03 -10.39
CA LYS A 373 22.29 16.40 -11.07
C LYS A 373 23.31 16.89 -10.04
N PRO A 374 24.59 16.52 -10.17
CA PRO A 374 25.66 17.11 -9.36
C PRO A 374 25.68 18.62 -9.47
N THR A 375 26.05 19.32 -8.38
CA THR A 375 26.23 20.77 -8.37
C THR A 375 27.70 21.13 -8.45
N GLU A 376 28.00 22.25 -9.14
CA GLU A 376 29.34 22.85 -9.14
C GLU A 376 29.62 23.64 -7.85
N ASN A 377 28.55 24.18 -7.24
CA ASN A 377 28.63 24.98 -6.00
C ASN A 377 28.45 24.06 -4.76
N ARG A 378 29.49 23.34 -4.39
CA ARG A 378 29.49 22.44 -3.25
C ARG A 378 29.50 23.20 -1.92
N LYS A 379 28.57 22.88 -1.05
CA LYS A 379 28.41 23.45 0.30
C LYS A 379 28.78 22.42 1.37
N LYS A 380 29.25 22.90 2.53
CA LYS A 380 29.25 22.15 3.79
C LYS A 380 27.91 22.41 4.50
N ILE A 381 27.13 21.35 4.72
CA ILE A 381 25.77 21.45 5.25
C ILE A 381 25.68 20.67 6.57
N VAL A 382 25.16 21.31 7.60
CA VAL A 382 24.79 20.64 8.87
C VAL A 382 23.28 20.47 8.88
N VAL A 383 22.83 19.23 9.14
CA VAL A 383 21.42 18.85 9.26
C VAL A 383 21.14 18.50 10.72
N ALA A 384 20.24 19.23 11.35
CA ALA A 384 19.79 18.99 12.72
C ALA A 384 18.51 18.16 12.71
N GLY A 385 18.62 16.88 13.10
CA GLY A 385 17.55 15.90 13.15
C GLY A 385 17.66 14.84 12.05
N ALA A 386 17.85 13.58 12.44
CA ALA A 386 17.92 12.42 11.56
C ALA A 386 16.57 11.69 11.43
N GLY A 387 15.46 12.42 11.49
CA GLY A 387 14.15 11.93 11.10
C GLY A 387 14.03 11.78 9.57
N PRO A 388 12.87 11.33 9.04
CA PRO A 388 12.70 11.09 7.60
C PRO A 388 13.04 12.28 6.70
N ALA A 389 12.71 13.52 7.14
CA ALA A 389 13.02 14.73 6.38
C ALA A 389 14.53 14.99 6.29
N GLY A 390 15.23 14.91 7.45
CA GLY A 390 16.67 15.13 7.50
C GLY A 390 17.45 14.05 6.76
N CYS A 391 17.08 12.77 6.91
CA CYS A 391 17.69 11.66 6.20
C CYS A 391 17.52 11.77 4.68
N GLU A 392 16.32 12.08 4.20
CA GLU A 392 16.07 12.24 2.75
C GLU A 392 16.81 13.45 2.20
N PHE A 393 16.80 14.58 2.91
CA PHE A 393 17.58 15.76 2.52
C PHE A 393 19.07 15.44 2.43
N ALA A 394 19.64 14.84 3.49
CA ALA A 394 21.06 14.50 3.57
C ALA A 394 21.48 13.60 2.41
N LEU A 395 20.65 12.59 2.09
CA LEU A 395 20.88 11.69 0.97
C LEU A 395 20.95 12.45 -0.36
N ARG A 396 19.97 13.33 -0.65
CA ARG A 396 19.89 14.04 -1.93
C ARG A 396 20.98 15.09 -2.07
N ALA A 397 21.27 15.84 -1.01
CA ALA A 397 22.35 16.80 -0.98
C ALA A 397 23.71 16.12 -1.22
N ALA A 398 23.95 14.97 -0.60
CA ALA A 398 25.17 14.19 -0.82
C ALA A 398 25.29 13.66 -2.26
N GLU A 399 24.18 13.18 -2.85
CA GLU A 399 24.13 12.77 -4.27
C GLU A 399 24.43 13.94 -5.24
N ARG A 400 24.12 15.17 -4.85
CA ARG A 400 24.50 16.37 -5.60
C ARG A 400 25.96 16.78 -5.40
N GLY A 401 26.68 16.18 -4.43
CA GLY A 401 28.09 16.40 -4.17
C GLY A 401 28.40 17.35 -3.00
N HIS A 402 27.39 17.72 -2.20
CA HIS A 402 27.62 18.50 -0.98
C HIS A 402 28.30 17.65 0.12
N LYS A 403 29.03 18.31 1.01
CA LYS A 403 29.53 17.70 2.25
C LYS A 403 28.47 17.81 3.34
N VAL A 404 27.86 16.70 3.75
CA VAL A 404 26.72 16.69 4.67
C VAL A 404 27.11 16.05 6.01
N ILE A 405 26.81 16.75 7.10
CA ILE A 405 26.89 16.28 8.48
C ILE A 405 25.46 16.20 9.01
N LEU A 406 24.98 14.98 9.27
CA LEU A 406 23.65 14.71 9.80
C LEU A 406 23.77 14.41 11.31
N CYS A 407 23.16 15.24 12.14
CA CYS A 407 23.20 15.10 13.60
C CYS A 407 21.82 14.77 14.17
N ASP A 408 21.80 13.94 15.23
CA ASP A 408 20.60 13.71 16.04
C ASP A 408 20.96 13.53 17.51
N GLN A 409 20.12 14.03 18.40
CA GLN A 409 20.28 13.85 19.84
C GLN A 409 20.03 12.42 20.30
N GLU A 410 19.25 11.64 19.54
CA GLU A 410 18.94 10.24 19.83
C GLU A 410 20.10 9.32 19.42
N SER A 411 20.09 8.10 19.95
CA SER A 411 21.11 7.07 19.65
C SER A 411 20.90 6.36 18.31
N GLU A 412 19.74 6.58 17.67
CA GLU A 412 19.33 5.95 16.42
C GLU A 412 18.70 6.97 15.47
N ILE A 413 18.88 6.76 14.17
CA ILE A 413 18.18 7.55 13.16
C ILE A 413 16.70 7.17 13.10
N GLY A 414 15.85 8.08 12.62
CA GLY A 414 14.45 7.81 12.30
C GLY A 414 13.45 8.68 13.03
N GLY A 415 13.81 9.31 14.14
CA GLY A 415 12.92 10.17 14.91
C GLY A 415 11.59 9.47 15.23
N GLN A 416 10.47 10.11 14.94
CA GLN A 416 9.14 9.56 15.24
C GLN A 416 8.83 8.23 14.54
N VAL A 417 9.44 7.93 13.39
CA VAL A 417 9.23 6.65 12.68
C VAL A 417 9.75 5.48 13.47
N TYR A 418 10.84 5.66 14.20
CA TYR A 418 11.41 4.63 15.08
C TYR A 418 10.38 4.14 16.11
N TRP A 419 9.62 5.06 16.70
CA TRP A 419 8.60 4.72 17.70
C TRP A 419 7.27 4.29 17.07
N ALA A 420 6.92 4.87 15.93
CA ALA A 420 5.73 4.46 15.17
C ALA A 420 5.81 2.99 14.72
N ALA A 421 7.01 2.48 14.47
CA ALA A 421 7.25 1.07 14.13
C ALA A 421 6.93 0.10 15.28
N ASN A 422 6.90 0.56 16.53
CA ASN A 422 6.53 -0.23 17.71
C ASN A 422 5.01 -0.42 17.86
N ALA A 423 4.20 0.39 17.17
CA ALA A 423 2.75 0.19 17.16
C ALA A 423 2.41 -1.17 16.54
N THR A 424 1.32 -1.78 17.00
CA THR A 424 0.88 -3.11 16.56
C THR A 424 0.80 -3.20 15.04
N LYS A 425 1.45 -4.23 14.47
CA LYS A 425 1.51 -4.53 13.02
C LYS A 425 2.19 -3.45 12.17
N LYS A 426 3.00 -2.57 12.76
CA LYS A 426 3.72 -1.50 12.04
C LYS A 426 5.22 -1.73 11.90
N THR A 427 5.68 -2.94 12.16
CA THR A 427 7.11 -3.31 12.08
C THR A 427 7.75 -3.02 10.72
N ASP A 428 6.98 -3.03 9.62
CA ASP A 428 7.46 -2.67 8.29
C ASP A 428 8.01 -1.23 8.20
N PHE A 429 7.67 -0.35 9.13
CA PHE A 429 8.28 1.00 9.17
C PHE A 429 9.78 0.96 9.46
N HIS A 430 10.30 -0.11 10.06
CA HIS A 430 11.74 -0.32 10.17
C HIS A 430 12.44 -0.35 8.82
N TYR A 431 11.79 -0.80 7.74
CA TYR A 431 12.37 -0.77 6.39
C TYR A 431 12.74 0.63 5.91
N ILE A 432 12.05 1.67 6.40
CA ILE A 432 12.41 3.07 6.10
C ILE A 432 13.76 3.39 6.74
N LEU A 433 13.95 2.95 7.98
CA LEU A 433 15.17 3.20 8.75
C LEU A 433 16.34 2.38 8.22
N ASP A 434 16.10 1.10 7.93
CA ASP A 434 17.10 0.18 7.36
C ASP A 434 17.64 0.72 6.03
N TYR A 435 16.76 1.25 5.19
CA TYR A 435 17.16 1.90 3.95
C TYR A 435 18.13 3.06 4.20
N TYR A 436 17.78 4.02 5.07
CA TYR A 436 18.66 5.16 5.33
C TYR A 436 19.96 4.74 6.04
N LYS A 437 19.92 3.78 6.96
CA LYS A 437 21.13 3.20 7.59
C LYS A 437 22.09 2.61 6.56
N ALA A 438 21.55 1.99 5.50
CA ALA A 438 22.36 1.40 4.44
C ALA A 438 22.93 2.44 3.47
N VAL A 439 22.12 3.43 3.04
CA VAL A 439 22.49 4.30 1.91
C VAL A 439 23.27 5.56 2.34
N LEU A 440 23.00 6.14 3.51
CA LEU A 440 23.65 7.38 3.95
C LEU A 440 25.19 7.27 4.02
N PRO A 441 25.77 6.25 4.69
CA PRO A 441 27.23 6.08 4.73
C PRO A 441 27.82 5.86 3.33
N ARG A 442 27.13 5.09 2.47
CA ARG A 442 27.58 4.81 1.08
C ARG A 442 27.59 6.04 0.18
N ARG A 443 26.86 7.08 0.54
CA ARG A 443 26.86 8.38 -0.16
C ARG A 443 27.75 9.41 0.53
N GLY A 444 28.54 9.01 1.54
CA GLY A 444 29.48 9.88 2.22
C GLY A 444 28.85 10.87 3.20
N VAL A 445 27.63 10.60 3.68
CA VAL A 445 27.00 11.39 4.74
C VAL A 445 27.66 11.05 6.07
N GLU A 446 28.23 12.05 6.73
CA GLU A 446 28.74 11.94 8.09
C GLU A 446 27.58 11.99 9.08
N THR A 447 27.30 10.89 9.79
CA THR A 447 26.20 10.82 10.77
C THR A 447 26.76 10.89 12.18
N ARG A 448 26.28 11.87 12.98
CA ARG A 448 26.64 12.06 14.39
C ARG A 448 25.39 11.91 15.24
N LEU A 449 25.23 10.75 15.85
CA LEU A 449 24.18 10.45 16.82
C LEU A 449 24.59 10.89 18.22
N GLN A 450 23.61 10.96 19.15
CA GLN A 450 23.79 11.50 20.51
C GLN A 450 24.46 12.90 20.50
N THR A 451 24.12 13.70 19.47
CA THR A 451 24.72 15.01 19.22
C THR A 451 23.64 16.04 18.97
N GLU A 452 23.42 16.91 19.93
CA GLU A 452 22.53 18.06 19.76
C GLU A 452 23.23 19.16 18.95
N VAL A 453 22.54 19.69 17.94
CA VAL A 453 23.03 20.83 17.17
C VAL A 453 22.70 22.13 17.92
N THR A 454 23.75 22.81 18.38
CA THR A 454 23.64 24.09 19.09
C THR A 454 24.27 25.22 18.27
N SER A 455 24.00 26.49 18.65
CA SER A 455 24.63 27.65 18.04
C SER A 455 26.17 27.61 18.16
N ASP A 456 26.71 27.10 19.26
CA ASP A 456 28.15 26.96 19.48
C ASP A 456 28.76 25.92 18.53
N MET A 457 28.07 24.80 18.32
CA MET A 457 28.46 23.81 17.31
C MET A 457 28.51 24.43 15.91
N ILE A 458 27.49 25.20 15.52
CA ILE A 458 27.45 25.88 14.22
C ILE A 458 28.57 26.90 14.07
N ALA A 459 28.87 27.67 15.11
CA ALA A 459 30.01 28.61 15.13
C ALA A 459 31.36 27.89 14.97
N THR A 460 31.50 26.69 15.49
CA THR A 460 32.69 25.83 15.39
C THR A 460 32.81 25.17 14.02
N GLU A 461 31.73 24.53 13.55
CA GLU A 461 31.71 23.80 12.28
C GLU A 461 31.76 24.73 11.06
N LYS A 462 31.28 25.96 11.19
CA LYS A 462 31.21 26.98 10.12
C LYS A 462 30.63 26.42 8.82
N PRO A 463 29.41 25.87 8.84
CA PRO A 463 28.78 25.37 7.62
C PRO A 463 28.33 26.54 6.74
N ASP A 464 28.19 26.28 5.44
CA ASP A 464 27.59 27.23 4.49
C ASP A 464 26.05 27.28 4.66
N MET A 465 25.46 26.18 5.16
CA MET A 465 24.01 26.04 5.33
C MET A 465 23.69 25.15 6.54
N VAL A 466 22.60 25.49 7.24
CA VAL A 466 21.99 24.65 8.29
C VAL A 466 20.58 24.26 7.87
N VAL A 467 20.25 22.97 7.97
CA VAL A 467 18.89 22.46 7.75
C VAL A 467 18.32 21.95 9.08
N VAL A 468 17.25 22.61 9.52
CA VAL A 468 16.53 22.27 10.75
C VAL A 468 15.41 21.30 10.42
N ALA A 469 15.61 20.03 10.79
CA ALA A 469 14.68 18.91 10.62
C ALA A 469 14.36 18.27 11.98
N THR A 470 14.35 19.07 13.04
CA THR A 470 14.20 18.68 14.46
C THR A 470 12.84 18.09 14.81
N GLY A 471 11.90 18.10 13.85
CA GLY A 471 10.61 17.42 13.98
C GLY A 471 9.61 18.21 14.83
N ALA A 472 8.92 17.53 15.74
CA ALA A 472 7.86 18.11 16.54
C ALA A 472 7.89 17.59 17.99
N ALA A 473 7.26 18.33 18.88
CA ALA A 473 7.01 17.93 20.26
C ALA A 473 5.52 17.61 20.49
N PRO A 474 5.16 16.65 21.35
CA PRO A 474 3.77 16.37 21.71
C PRO A 474 3.08 17.60 22.28
N PHE A 475 1.82 17.81 21.90
CA PHE A 475 1.01 18.88 22.47
C PHE A 475 0.58 18.55 23.90
N LYS A 476 0.89 19.41 24.84
CA LYS A 476 0.38 19.36 26.21
C LYS A 476 -0.74 20.38 26.37
N PRO A 477 -1.97 19.93 26.67
CA PRO A 477 -3.08 20.86 26.88
C PRO A 477 -2.90 21.64 28.20
N PRO A 478 -3.38 22.89 28.28
CA PRO A 478 -3.29 23.71 29.50
C PRO A 478 -4.38 23.31 30.51
N ILE A 479 -4.25 22.12 31.07
CA ILE A 479 -5.16 21.58 32.07
C ILE A 479 -4.39 21.20 33.34
N GLU A 480 -5.06 21.26 34.46
CA GLU A 480 -4.55 20.78 35.74
C GLU A 480 -4.23 19.28 35.65
N ALA A 481 -3.21 18.81 36.35
CA ALA A 481 -2.74 17.43 36.39
C ALA A 481 -2.15 16.89 35.05
N VAL A 482 -1.85 17.72 34.05
CA VAL A 482 -1.22 17.27 32.79
C VAL A 482 0.17 16.63 33.01
N GLU A 483 0.88 16.99 34.06
CA GLU A 483 2.19 16.45 34.48
C GLU A 483 2.08 15.43 35.62
N ALA A 484 0.87 14.95 35.95
CA ALA A 484 0.71 13.97 37.00
C ALA A 484 1.34 12.61 36.63
N PRO A 485 1.84 11.81 37.58
CA PRO A 485 2.57 10.57 37.31
C PRO A 485 1.74 9.45 36.66
N TYR A 486 0.42 9.62 36.58
CA TYR A 486 -0.52 8.72 35.88
C TYR A 486 -0.94 9.24 34.49
N VAL A 487 -0.38 10.39 34.05
CA VAL A 487 -0.62 10.99 32.72
C VAL A 487 0.62 10.81 31.85
N TYR A 488 0.46 10.22 30.68
CA TYR A 488 1.53 9.90 29.73
C TYR A 488 1.25 10.52 28.38
N GLN A 489 2.29 10.80 27.60
CA GLN A 489 2.15 11.04 26.17
C GLN A 489 2.04 9.69 25.43
N SER A 490 1.28 9.63 24.34
CA SER A 490 1.21 8.44 23.49
C SER A 490 2.59 8.00 22.99
N TRP A 491 3.51 8.94 22.78
CA TRP A 491 4.89 8.64 22.38
C TRP A 491 5.65 7.86 23.45
N ASP A 492 5.48 8.18 24.73
CA ASP A 492 6.12 7.46 25.83
C ASP A 492 5.58 6.04 25.97
N VAL A 493 4.29 5.85 25.68
CA VAL A 493 3.67 4.53 25.63
C VAL A 493 4.27 3.69 24.50
N LEU A 494 4.41 4.25 23.30
CA LEU A 494 4.99 3.56 22.14
C LEU A 494 6.49 3.35 22.27
N LYS A 495 7.21 4.22 22.99
CA LYS A 495 8.62 4.03 23.36
C LYS A 495 8.82 2.89 24.38
N GLY A 496 7.77 2.48 25.10
CA GLY A 496 7.85 1.51 26.18
C GLY A 496 8.23 2.12 27.55
N ASN A 497 8.27 3.45 27.64
CA ASN A 497 8.67 4.19 28.87
C ASN A 497 7.49 4.40 29.85
N ALA A 498 6.25 4.09 29.46
CA ALA A 498 5.06 4.29 30.28
C ALA A 498 4.57 2.96 30.87
N GLN A 499 4.36 2.92 32.18
CA GLN A 499 3.73 1.82 32.90
C GLN A 499 2.28 2.14 33.19
N THR A 500 1.38 1.83 32.25
CA THR A 500 -0.05 2.11 32.39
C THR A 500 -0.76 1.08 33.26
N GLY A 501 -1.77 1.52 34.01
CA GLY A 501 -2.65 0.66 34.81
C GLY A 501 -3.61 -0.21 33.97
N LYS A 502 -4.62 -0.79 34.62
CA LYS A 502 -5.61 -1.65 33.96
C LYS A 502 -6.61 -0.86 33.14
N ASN A 503 -7.14 0.24 33.70
CA ASN A 503 -8.13 1.10 33.03
C ASN A 503 -7.38 2.30 32.41
N VAL A 504 -7.34 2.37 31.09
CA VAL A 504 -6.61 3.42 30.37
C VAL A 504 -7.59 4.25 29.54
N VAL A 505 -7.56 5.56 29.76
CA VAL A 505 -8.30 6.52 28.92
C VAL A 505 -7.30 7.23 27.99
N ILE A 506 -7.53 7.13 26.68
CA ILE A 506 -6.75 7.83 25.65
C ILE A 506 -7.54 9.06 25.21
N VAL A 507 -6.92 10.23 25.27
CA VAL A 507 -7.50 11.50 24.85
C VAL A 507 -6.97 11.87 23.47
N GLY A 508 -7.87 11.83 22.47
CA GLY A 508 -7.57 12.06 21.06
C GLY A 508 -7.73 10.79 20.22
N GLY A 509 -8.68 10.83 19.30
CA GLY A 509 -9.07 9.72 18.40
C GLY A 509 -8.48 9.82 17.00
N GLY A 510 -7.34 10.51 16.82
CA GLY A 510 -6.54 10.49 15.59
C GLY A 510 -5.76 9.18 15.43
N SER A 511 -4.98 9.06 14.34
CA SER A 511 -4.20 7.85 14.02
C SER A 511 -3.34 7.37 15.19
N VAL A 512 -2.58 8.26 15.82
CA VAL A 512 -1.70 7.92 16.95
C VAL A 512 -2.48 7.40 18.15
N GLY A 513 -3.60 8.03 18.49
CA GLY A 513 -4.45 7.59 19.62
C GLY A 513 -5.06 6.21 19.37
N LEU A 514 -5.57 5.95 18.15
CA LEU A 514 -6.14 4.66 17.79
C LEU A 514 -5.09 3.54 17.76
N GLU A 515 -3.89 3.82 17.23
CA GLU A 515 -2.76 2.89 17.22
C GLU A 515 -2.25 2.57 18.63
N THR A 516 -2.16 3.59 19.50
CA THR A 516 -1.83 3.41 20.92
C THR A 516 -2.91 2.59 21.64
N ALA A 517 -4.19 2.77 21.29
CA ALA A 517 -5.28 1.99 21.85
C ALA A 517 -5.16 0.50 21.51
N ILE A 518 -4.86 0.17 20.23
CA ILE A 518 -4.63 -1.22 19.80
C ILE A 518 -3.42 -1.80 20.54
N PHE A 519 -2.30 -1.05 20.59
CA PHE A 519 -1.07 -1.47 21.26
C PHE A 519 -1.29 -1.80 22.74
N LEU A 520 -2.07 -1.00 23.45
CA LEU A 520 -2.40 -1.25 24.85
C LEU A 520 -3.40 -2.39 25.04
N ALA A 521 -4.41 -2.47 24.18
CA ALA A 521 -5.43 -3.53 24.23
C ALA A 521 -4.87 -4.92 23.91
N GLU A 522 -3.73 -5.00 23.22
CA GLU A 522 -3.04 -6.26 22.90
C GLU A 522 -2.20 -6.81 24.07
N LYS A 523 -1.90 -5.99 25.09
CA LYS A 523 -1.10 -6.45 26.22
C LYS A 523 -1.77 -7.60 26.96
N GLY A 524 -1.07 -8.73 27.06
CA GLY A 524 -1.55 -9.95 27.70
C GLY A 524 -2.33 -10.90 26.80
N THR A 525 -2.42 -10.66 25.49
CA THR A 525 -2.88 -11.66 24.52
C THR A 525 -1.82 -12.73 24.28
N ILE A 526 -2.24 -13.89 23.79
CA ILE A 526 -1.30 -14.96 23.41
C ILE A 526 -0.52 -14.58 22.14
N SER A 527 0.72 -15.05 22.04
CA SER A 527 1.56 -14.86 20.86
C SER A 527 1.08 -15.73 19.66
N PRO A 528 1.46 -15.37 18.41
CA PRO A 528 1.19 -16.21 17.25
C PRO A 528 1.71 -17.65 17.41
N GLN A 529 2.87 -17.84 18.04
CA GLN A 529 3.44 -19.17 18.31
C GLN A 529 2.61 -19.96 19.31
N GLN A 530 2.11 -19.32 20.36
CA GLN A 530 1.19 -19.97 21.32
C GLN A 530 -0.13 -20.34 20.64
N LEU A 531 -0.70 -19.44 19.82
CA LEU A 531 -1.92 -19.71 19.05
C LEU A 531 -1.73 -20.92 18.13
N TYR A 532 -0.61 -20.98 17.38
CA TYR A 532 -0.27 -22.11 16.51
C TYR A 532 -0.17 -23.42 17.32
N PHE A 533 0.59 -23.40 18.43
CA PHE A 533 0.75 -24.56 19.31
C PHE A 533 -0.60 -25.10 19.82
N LEU A 534 -1.42 -24.23 20.40
CA LEU A 534 -2.72 -24.60 20.96
C LEU A 534 -3.68 -25.11 19.87
N THR A 535 -3.61 -24.54 18.65
CA THR A 535 -4.44 -24.95 17.50
C THR A 535 -4.04 -26.35 17.01
N VAL A 536 -2.74 -26.60 16.78
CA VAL A 536 -2.22 -27.89 16.27
C VAL A 536 -2.50 -29.02 17.25
N HIS A 537 -2.34 -28.76 18.56
CA HIS A 537 -2.58 -29.74 19.61
C HIS A 537 -4.05 -29.85 20.02
N GLN A 538 -4.96 -29.06 19.42
CA GLN A 538 -6.39 -29.02 19.78
C GLN A 538 -6.61 -28.84 21.29
N ALA A 539 -5.72 -28.03 21.93
CA ALA A 539 -5.69 -27.86 23.38
C ALA A 539 -6.84 -26.99 23.89
N GLU A 540 -7.39 -26.12 23.04
CA GLU A 540 -8.50 -25.21 23.36
C GLU A 540 -9.51 -25.14 22.20
N THR A 541 -10.74 -24.68 22.49
CA THR A 541 -11.76 -24.46 21.46
C THR A 541 -11.39 -23.27 20.56
N GLN A 542 -11.89 -23.23 19.32
CA GLN A 542 -11.67 -22.11 18.41
C GLN A 542 -12.17 -20.77 18.99
N GLU A 543 -13.24 -20.80 19.79
CA GLU A 543 -13.78 -19.62 20.47
C GLU A 543 -12.82 -19.12 21.54
N THR A 544 -12.31 -20.00 22.41
CA THR A 544 -11.29 -19.70 23.43
C THR A 544 -10.01 -19.17 22.80
N LEU A 545 -9.51 -19.81 21.73
CA LEU A 545 -8.32 -19.36 21.02
C LEU A 545 -8.48 -17.93 20.46
N ARG A 546 -9.66 -17.66 19.89
CA ARG A 546 -9.98 -16.33 19.39
C ARG A 546 -10.04 -15.28 20.52
N GLU A 547 -10.62 -15.62 21.66
CA GLU A 547 -10.68 -14.74 22.81
C GLU A 547 -9.27 -14.42 23.34
N LEU A 548 -8.44 -15.43 23.58
CA LEU A 548 -7.05 -15.30 24.04
C LEU A 548 -6.19 -14.49 23.06
N ALA A 549 -6.42 -14.59 21.76
CA ALA A 549 -5.68 -13.84 20.74
C ALA A 549 -6.12 -12.39 20.60
N LEU A 550 -7.33 -12.03 21.00
CA LEU A 550 -7.91 -10.71 20.76
C LEU A 550 -8.07 -9.87 22.02
N LYS A 551 -8.38 -10.47 23.17
CA LYS A 551 -8.66 -9.76 24.41
C LYS A 551 -7.47 -9.80 25.35
N GLY A 552 -6.86 -8.64 25.57
CA GLY A 552 -5.79 -8.44 26.53
C GLY A 552 -6.30 -8.15 27.94
N ILE A 553 -5.38 -7.74 28.81
CA ILE A 553 -5.64 -7.49 30.24
C ILE A 553 -6.06 -6.05 30.57
N LYS A 554 -6.06 -5.15 29.58
CA LYS A 554 -6.35 -3.73 29.80
C LYS A 554 -7.74 -3.35 29.25
N ASN A 555 -8.43 -2.48 29.99
CA ASN A 555 -9.67 -1.82 29.57
C ASN A 555 -9.29 -0.47 28.93
N VAL A 556 -9.39 -0.35 27.63
CA VAL A 556 -9.01 0.86 26.90
C VAL A 556 -10.24 1.61 26.43
N THR A 557 -10.29 2.91 26.73
CA THR A 557 -11.33 3.83 26.23
C THR A 557 -10.64 4.98 25.49
N VAL A 558 -11.10 5.27 24.27
CA VAL A 558 -10.64 6.45 23.50
C VAL A 558 -11.75 7.48 23.51
N ILE A 559 -11.45 8.72 23.94
CA ILE A 559 -12.35 9.86 23.84
C ILE A 559 -11.87 10.83 22.76
N GLU A 560 -12.82 11.31 21.94
CA GLU A 560 -12.55 12.20 20.81
C GLU A 560 -13.59 13.32 20.77
N MET A 561 -13.12 14.57 20.67
CA MET A 561 -13.99 15.74 20.66
C MET A 561 -14.80 15.90 19.38
N THR A 562 -14.32 15.34 18.29
CA THR A 562 -15.00 15.39 16.99
C THR A 562 -15.99 14.25 16.81
N ARG A 563 -16.84 14.35 15.79
CA ARG A 563 -17.87 13.34 15.48
C ARG A 563 -17.30 12.00 15.00
N ARG A 564 -16.05 11.97 14.51
CA ARG A 564 -15.51 10.80 13.80
C ARG A 564 -14.11 10.46 14.26
N MET A 565 -13.89 9.22 14.69
CA MET A 565 -12.57 8.67 14.98
C MET A 565 -11.73 8.52 13.70
N GLY A 566 -10.42 8.73 13.79
CA GLY A 566 -9.46 8.49 12.69
C GLY A 566 -9.73 9.33 11.45
N GLN A 567 -10.03 10.62 11.60
CA GLN A 567 -10.26 11.52 10.45
C GLN A 567 -9.02 11.71 9.59
N ASP A 568 -7.85 11.60 10.21
CA ASP A 568 -6.53 11.69 9.60
C ASP A 568 -6.04 10.37 8.99
N VAL A 569 -6.77 9.28 9.18
CA VAL A 569 -6.47 7.97 8.57
C VAL A 569 -7.15 7.84 7.21
N GLY A 570 -6.39 7.40 6.20
CA GLY A 570 -6.92 7.18 4.86
C GLY A 570 -7.98 6.07 4.80
N PRO A 571 -8.93 6.17 3.85
CA PRO A 571 -10.08 5.25 3.77
C PRO A 571 -9.68 3.79 3.57
N SER A 572 -8.58 3.53 2.87
CA SER A 572 -8.07 2.17 2.59
C SER A 572 -7.60 1.42 3.85
N THR A 573 -7.24 2.15 4.92
CA THR A 573 -6.69 1.57 6.16
C THR A 573 -7.63 1.77 7.35
N ARG A 574 -8.39 2.86 7.38
CA ARG A 574 -9.24 3.22 8.52
C ARG A 574 -10.22 2.11 8.94
N TRP A 575 -10.85 1.46 7.97
CA TRP A 575 -11.81 0.39 8.26
C TRP A 575 -11.18 -0.81 8.99
N VAL A 576 -9.90 -1.11 8.70
CA VAL A 576 -9.14 -2.19 9.37
C VAL A 576 -8.87 -1.80 10.82
N ILE A 577 -8.38 -0.58 11.06
CA ILE A 577 -8.13 -0.05 12.41
C ILE A 577 -9.42 -0.09 13.24
N MET A 578 -10.54 0.40 12.69
CA MET A 578 -11.83 0.41 13.39
C MET A 578 -12.30 -1.01 13.73
N LYS A 579 -12.10 -1.96 12.81
CA LYS A 579 -12.43 -3.38 13.05
C LYS A 579 -11.54 -4.01 14.11
N GLU A 580 -10.26 -3.69 14.12
CA GLU A 580 -9.30 -4.18 15.13
C GLU A 580 -9.68 -3.68 16.53
N LEU A 581 -10.02 -2.40 16.67
CA LEU A 581 -10.48 -1.81 17.94
C LEU A 581 -11.75 -2.49 18.46
N GLU A 582 -12.72 -2.75 17.56
CA GLU A 582 -13.94 -3.48 17.87
C GLU A 582 -13.64 -4.90 18.39
N LEU A 583 -12.80 -5.67 17.65
CA LEU A 583 -12.43 -7.03 18.00
C LEU A 583 -11.72 -7.13 19.36
N ARG A 584 -10.94 -6.12 19.73
CA ARG A 584 -10.24 -6.04 21.01
C ARG A 584 -11.08 -5.44 22.15
N GLY A 585 -12.31 -5.03 21.88
CA GLY A 585 -13.23 -4.46 22.87
C GLY A 585 -12.86 -3.07 23.35
N VAL A 586 -12.11 -2.28 22.54
CA VAL A 586 -11.80 -0.88 22.85
C VAL A 586 -13.07 -0.04 22.77
N LYS A 587 -13.36 0.73 23.83
CA LYS A 587 -14.48 1.65 23.86
C LYS A 587 -14.13 2.96 23.14
N LEU A 588 -15.00 3.38 22.23
CA LEU A 588 -14.81 4.61 21.45
C LEU A 588 -15.93 5.61 21.80
N VAL A 589 -15.57 6.78 22.30
CA VAL A 589 -16.52 7.84 22.68
C VAL A 589 -16.21 9.08 21.84
N THR A 590 -17.09 9.40 20.89
CA THR A 590 -16.99 10.61 20.05
C THR A 590 -17.78 11.76 20.62
N GLN A 591 -17.51 12.99 20.14
CA GLN A 591 -18.15 14.22 20.63
C GLN A 591 -18.00 14.37 22.16
N ALA A 592 -16.85 13.96 22.66
CA ALA A 592 -16.46 13.94 24.05
C ALA A 592 -15.25 14.86 24.26
N LYS A 593 -15.48 16.06 24.74
CA LYS A 593 -14.42 17.03 25.02
C LYS A 593 -13.89 16.82 26.43
N MET A 594 -12.62 16.37 26.54
CA MET A 594 -11.97 16.24 27.84
C MET A 594 -12.02 17.57 28.60
N LYS A 595 -12.39 17.53 29.88
CA LYS A 595 -12.55 18.67 30.77
C LYS A 595 -11.51 18.65 31.88
N GLU A 596 -11.44 17.56 32.64
CA GLU A 596 -10.61 17.44 33.83
C GLU A 596 -9.95 16.05 33.90
N ILE A 597 -8.74 16.00 34.46
CA ILE A 597 -8.04 14.76 34.81
C ILE A 597 -7.83 14.75 36.32
N HIS A 598 -8.27 13.66 36.95
CA HIS A 598 -8.05 13.42 38.37
C HIS A 598 -7.39 12.05 38.58
N GLU A 599 -6.89 11.82 39.78
CA GLU A 599 -6.46 10.47 40.15
C GLU A 599 -7.69 9.52 40.09
N LYS A 600 -7.55 8.41 39.34
CA LYS A 600 -8.57 7.38 39.12
C LYS A 600 -9.76 7.75 38.23
N GLN A 601 -9.82 8.95 37.63
CA GLN A 601 -10.91 9.31 36.72
C GLN A 601 -10.55 10.41 35.72
N VAL A 602 -11.24 10.40 34.60
CA VAL A 602 -11.27 11.48 33.60
C VAL A 602 -12.70 11.99 33.47
N ILE A 603 -12.87 13.28 33.47
CA ILE A 603 -14.16 13.94 33.21
C ILE A 603 -14.15 14.53 31.82
N TYR A 604 -15.16 14.21 31.03
CA TYR A 604 -15.39 14.84 29.72
C TYR A 604 -16.82 15.38 29.63
N THR A 605 -17.01 16.41 28.82
CA THR A 605 -18.32 16.93 28.46
C THR A 605 -18.81 16.25 27.20
N GLY A 606 -19.97 15.59 27.26
CA GLY A 606 -20.61 14.90 26.14
C GLY A 606 -21.30 15.84 25.15
N GLN A 607 -21.89 15.27 24.10
CA GLN A 607 -22.63 16.01 23.05
C GLN A 607 -23.81 16.81 23.61
N ASP A 608 -24.45 16.31 24.66
CA ASP A 608 -25.57 16.91 25.35
C ASP A 608 -25.17 18.02 26.36
N GLY A 609 -23.86 18.29 26.45
CA GLY A 609 -23.32 19.25 27.43
C GLY A 609 -23.22 18.71 28.86
N VAL A 610 -23.52 17.43 29.08
CA VAL A 610 -23.43 16.78 30.40
C VAL A 610 -22.00 16.27 30.63
N ASP A 611 -21.51 16.49 31.85
CA ASP A 611 -20.22 15.97 32.29
C ASP A 611 -20.35 14.50 32.69
N VAL A 612 -19.48 13.67 32.10
CA VAL A 612 -19.41 12.24 32.34
C VAL A 612 -18.05 11.87 32.90
N SER A 613 -18.03 11.05 33.95
CA SER A 613 -16.80 10.51 34.55
C SER A 613 -16.50 9.11 34.04
N ILE A 614 -15.24 8.86 33.67
CA ILE A 614 -14.71 7.53 33.32
C ILE A 614 -13.62 7.16 34.32
N VAL A 615 -13.67 5.93 34.82
CA VAL A 615 -12.57 5.35 35.64
C VAL A 615 -11.31 5.23 34.81
N ALA A 616 -10.19 5.74 35.31
CA ALA A 616 -8.90 5.72 34.65
C ALA A 616 -7.76 5.53 35.66
N ASP A 617 -7.03 4.43 35.56
CA ASP A 617 -5.77 4.25 36.31
C ASP A 617 -4.62 5.01 35.63
N SER A 618 -4.75 5.25 34.33
CA SER A 618 -3.81 6.01 33.51
C SER A 618 -4.52 6.79 32.41
N VAL A 619 -4.01 7.98 32.13
CA VAL A 619 -4.45 8.82 31.02
C VAL A 619 -3.35 8.93 29.98
N VAL A 620 -3.67 8.74 28.70
CA VAL A 620 -2.71 8.87 27.60
C VAL A 620 -3.14 10.00 26.68
N LEU A 621 -2.29 11.00 26.52
CA LEU A 621 -2.54 12.15 25.65
C LEU A 621 -2.06 11.86 24.23
N ALA A 622 -2.99 11.90 23.27
CA ALA A 622 -2.76 11.74 21.83
C ALA A 622 -3.36 12.95 21.07
N MET A 623 -3.11 14.16 21.57
CA MET A 623 -3.78 15.39 21.15
C MET A 623 -3.03 16.14 20.03
N GLY A 624 -2.16 15.44 19.28
CA GLY A 624 -1.35 16.01 18.23
C GLY A 624 0.00 16.55 18.69
N SER A 625 0.68 17.29 17.80
CA SER A 625 2.04 17.77 17.99
C SER A 625 2.19 19.22 17.53
N ARG A 626 3.26 19.88 17.95
CA ARG A 626 3.66 21.21 17.52
C ARG A 626 5.06 21.18 16.92
N PRO A 627 5.34 22.00 15.89
CA PRO A 627 6.67 22.12 15.32
C PRO A 627 7.71 22.48 16.37
N GLU A 628 8.87 21.80 16.32
CA GLU A 628 10.04 22.12 17.11
C GLU A 628 11.08 22.79 16.22
N ASN A 629 11.22 24.12 16.31
CA ASN A 629 12.10 24.93 15.47
C ASN A 629 12.90 25.99 16.26
N SER A 630 13.11 25.73 17.55
CA SER A 630 13.87 26.63 18.46
C SER A 630 15.27 26.94 17.92
N LEU A 631 15.96 25.93 17.34
CA LEU A 631 17.28 26.11 16.73
C LEU A 631 17.25 27.12 15.59
N ALA A 632 16.24 27.08 14.71
CA ALA A 632 16.13 28.02 13.60
C ALA A 632 16.04 29.47 14.11
N LYS A 633 15.25 29.70 15.16
CA LYS A 633 15.13 31.02 15.81
C LYS A 633 16.45 31.44 16.46
N ALA A 634 17.17 30.52 17.11
CA ALA A 634 18.48 30.82 17.72
C ALA A 634 19.53 31.22 16.68
N LEU A 635 19.39 30.75 15.43
CA LEU A 635 20.31 31.03 14.33
C LEU A 635 19.92 32.24 13.45
N GLU A 636 18.79 32.91 13.69
CA GLU A 636 18.33 34.04 12.88
C GLU A 636 19.37 35.16 12.70
N LEU A 637 20.19 35.41 13.72
CA LEU A 637 21.23 36.47 13.71
C LEU A 637 22.64 35.93 13.42
N SER A 638 22.79 34.64 13.13
CA SER A 638 24.11 34.02 12.95
C SER A 638 24.77 34.33 11.58
N GLY A 639 23.99 34.80 10.63
CA GLY A 639 24.45 35.06 9.24
C GLY A 639 24.60 33.78 8.39
N VAL A 640 24.36 32.60 8.93
CA VAL A 640 24.36 31.34 8.16
C VAL A 640 23.01 31.16 7.46
N GLU A 641 23.02 30.53 6.26
CA GLU A 641 21.80 30.19 5.55
C GLU A 641 21.04 29.07 6.31
N VAL A 642 19.78 29.31 6.71
CA VAL A 642 18.97 28.35 7.49
C VAL A 642 17.69 27.98 6.75
N HIS A 643 17.44 26.68 6.64
CA HIS A 643 16.17 26.12 6.11
C HIS A 643 15.49 25.22 7.14
N VAL A 644 14.16 25.28 7.22
CA VAL A 644 13.34 24.44 8.10
C VAL A 644 12.51 23.51 7.25
N ILE A 645 12.56 22.21 7.52
CA ILE A 645 11.85 21.16 6.76
C ILE A 645 11.10 20.18 7.67
N GLY A 646 10.19 19.42 7.08
CA GLY A 646 9.41 18.40 7.76
C GLY A 646 8.54 18.95 8.89
N ASP A 647 8.37 18.19 9.96
CA ASP A 647 7.50 18.55 11.08
C ASP A 647 8.02 19.77 11.87
N ALA A 648 9.30 20.10 11.77
CA ALA A 648 9.85 21.34 12.32
C ALA A 648 9.27 22.60 11.64
N LYS A 649 8.87 22.47 10.38
CA LYS A 649 8.17 23.50 9.61
C LYS A 649 6.66 23.41 9.81
N ARG A 650 6.10 22.23 9.65
CA ARG A 650 4.67 21.94 9.77
C ARG A 650 4.45 20.45 10.03
N CYS A 651 3.81 20.11 11.14
CA CYS A 651 3.45 18.74 11.45
C CYS A 651 2.62 18.10 10.33
N GLY A 652 3.01 16.88 9.92
CA GLY A 652 2.41 16.16 8.82
C GLY A 652 2.54 14.65 8.95
N ARG A 653 2.52 13.96 7.81
CA ARG A 653 2.74 12.53 7.72
C ARG A 653 4.19 12.24 7.30
N ILE A 654 4.66 11.02 7.51
CA ILE A 654 6.01 10.57 7.09
C ILE A 654 6.29 10.95 5.63
N GLY A 655 5.32 10.74 4.73
CA GLY A 655 5.48 11.07 3.31
C GLY A 655 5.63 12.57 3.02
N ASN A 656 5.07 13.46 3.86
CA ASN A 656 5.28 14.91 3.72
C ASN A 656 6.70 15.29 4.15
N ALA A 657 7.20 14.69 5.23
CA ALA A 657 8.56 14.90 5.70
C ALA A 657 9.59 14.45 4.65
N ILE A 658 9.40 13.28 4.03
CA ILE A 658 10.25 12.78 2.94
C ILE A 658 10.18 13.71 1.72
N ASP A 659 8.98 14.17 1.33
CA ASP A 659 8.82 15.09 0.20
C ASP A 659 9.56 16.43 0.44
N ASP A 660 9.47 16.99 1.65
CA ASP A 660 10.16 18.25 1.99
C ASP A 660 11.68 18.08 1.92
N GLY A 661 12.20 16.99 2.52
CA GLY A 661 13.62 16.66 2.46
C GLY A 661 14.12 16.45 1.02
N PHE A 662 13.35 15.74 0.21
CA PHE A 662 13.64 15.51 -1.20
C PHE A 662 13.64 16.83 -1.99
N ALA A 663 12.59 17.65 -1.84
CA ALA A 663 12.43 18.89 -2.59
C ALA A 663 13.59 19.85 -2.34
N LEU A 664 13.96 20.08 -1.06
CA LEU A 664 15.09 20.94 -0.73
C LEU A 664 16.42 20.31 -1.16
N GLY A 665 16.65 19.02 -0.87
CA GLY A 665 17.91 18.33 -1.15
C GLY A 665 18.24 18.18 -2.64
N THR A 666 17.25 18.31 -3.53
CA THR A 666 17.45 18.29 -4.99
C THR A 666 17.66 19.67 -5.62
N THR A 667 17.47 20.75 -4.87
CA THR A 667 17.55 22.12 -5.36
C THR A 667 18.74 22.91 -4.83
N VAL A 668 19.28 22.59 -3.65
CA VAL A 668 20.42 23.26 -3.03
C VAL A 668 21.73 23.04 -3.75
#